data_ac1dbb1255bc49aecec593cb445a8bf8
#
_entry.id   ac1dbb1255bc49aecec593cb445a8bf8
#
_cell.length_a   1.000
_cell.length_b   1.000
_cell.length_c   1.000
_cell.angle_alpha   90.00
_cell.angle_beta   90.00
_cell.angle_gamma   90.00
#
_symmetry.space_group_name_H-M   'P 1'
#
loop_
_entity.id
_entity.type
_entity.pdbx_description
1 polymer ?
#
loop_
_entity_poly.entity_id
_entity_poly.type
_entity_poly.pdbx_seq_one_letter_code
_entity_poly.pdbx_strand_id
1 'polypeptide(L)'
;MRRTLVSLCVIQAISQTTWADQAPTDPASIELQAIDINGTFEEQAQGPVQGYRATRSASATRTDTPIHETPQSISVVTRDVVEDLGATRLQDALDYAGGVGRANNFGGQGLTTFTVRGFTTGEFYRNGFPINRGYPNMPDANTIERLEVLRGPATTLYGRGDPGGTFNVVSKQPLAERTVTLGSQLNDQGMRRATMDASGPLDDEGRLAYRLNVIGEGGDTFRDHVENERYGVAPVLGWQVNDTTRITFEGDFMRNNAPLDRGVTRYRNQIGVASRDTFFGEKDIGKLHNDNNMAQLRFEHFLNDNWTLGGGTQFLDGSLQGNAIEANGVAADGRTLGRNFNYRKLEWRDVDVQLNLTGHFSTGGFDHTLLTGIEYEDYDYKSIIRRSSGAVSAYPIDIFDPVYGQPRPALTRTTTNDQENLKTYAAFVQDQVTLTERLKVLAGVRFERFEHDYDNNLVNGVSWTNSDNAVTPRLGLIYDLTPTVAIYADTARSFKPNSGASRTGGGFKPEEGKSYEVGVKWQALDRQLSVDAAVYQIEKRNVLTTDPVDSTFSVAAGEVRSRGFDLNVAGNLTPEWRMIGGYAYVDAEVTQDNVLKSGTRLVNIPRNSFSLLNVYEFQDGGLKGLGLGLGAKYVDERAGQTAANAFSMDSYKVFDLLSFYKVNEHLRLNLDLKNVFDSHYDEGAFGNVYAYPGAPRTVQMGISYTL
;
A
#
# COMPACT_ATOMS: atom_id res chain seq x y z
N MET A 1 -10.52 12.26 32.76
CA MET A 1 -11.97 12.40 32.54
C MET A 1 -12.27 13.83 32.14
N ARG A 2 -12.42 14.07 30.87
CA ARG A 2 -13.21 15.18 30.30
C ARG A 2 -13.49 14.78 28.85
N ARG A 3 -14.68 14.24 28.64
CA ARG A 3 -15.21 14.01 27.29
C ARG A 3 -15.77 15.35 26.81
N THR A 4 -15.20 15.87 25.73
CA THR A 4 -15.78 16.98 25.01
C THR A 4 -16.54 16.41 23.80
N LEU A 5 -17.85 16.46 23.88
CA LEU A 5 -18.75 16.25 22.75
C LEU A 5 -18.54 17.42 21.78
N VAL A 6 -18.12 17.12 20.56
CA VAL A 6 -18.22 18.08 19.44
C VAL A 6 -19.60 17.90 18.84
N SER A 7 -20.46 18.90 19.13
CA SER A 7 -21.81 19.01 18.58
C SER A 7 -21.76 19.32 17.10
N LEU A 8 -22.48 18.52 16.35
CA LEU A 8 -22.84 18.74 14.95
C LEU A 8 -23.76 19.98 14.84
N CYS A 9 -23.23 21.10 14.38
CA CYS A 9 -24.00 22.27 13.99
C CYS A 9 -23.50 22.82 12.66
N VAL A 10 -23.97 22.24 11.56
CA VAL A 10 -24.02 22.93 10.26
C VAL A 10 -25.24 22.40 9.50
N ILE A 11 -26.38 22.99 9.71
CA ILE A 11 -27.51 23.08 8.77
C ILE A 11 -28.40 24.21 9.29
N GLN A 12 -28.19 25.42 8.80
CA GLN A 12 -29.23 26.44 8.62
C GLN A 12 -28.62 27.71 8.04
N ALA A 13 -28.67 27.84 6.74
CA ALA A 13 -28.78 29.13 6.01
C ALA A 13 -28.80 28.88 4.50
N ILE A 14 -29.96 28.52 3.95
CA ILE A 14 -30.26 28.87 2.54
C ILE A 14 -31.66 29.47 2.58
N SER A 15 -31.70 30.78 2.61
CA SER A 15 -32.92 31.57 2.39
C SER A 15 -33.15 31.78 0.90
N GLN A 16 -34.38 31.61 0.53
CA GLN A 16 -35.01 31.69 -0.79
C GLN A 16 -34.69 33.00 -1.53
N THR A 17 -34.27 32.88 -2.78
CA THR A 17 -34.46 33.90 -3.80
C THR A 17 -35.25 33.29 -4.98
N THR A 18 -36.47 33.74 -5.12
CA THR A 18 -37.35 33.47 -6.27
C THR A 18 -36.85 34.18 -7.51
N TRP A 19 -36.65 33.43 -8.59
CA TRP A 19 -36.57 33.96 -9.95
C TRP A 19 -37.65 33.37 -10.82
N ALA A 20 -38.22 34.22 -11.65
CA ALA A 20 -39.44 33.99 -12.42
C ALA A 20 -39.25 33.07 -13.62
N ASP A 21 -40.36 32.40 -13.96
CA ASP A 21 -40.65 31.52 -15.08
C ASP A 21 -40.08 31.97 -16.45
N GLN A 22 -39.30 31.09 -17.08
CA GLN A 22 -39.34 30.86 -18.53
C GLN A 22 -39.37 29.35 -18.74
N ALA A 23 -40.34 28.88 -19.47
CA ALA A 23 -40.51 27.47 -19.80
C ALA A 23 -39.33 26.92 -20.57
N PRO A 24 -38.76 25.74 -20.18
CA PRO A 24 -37.65 25.15 -20.88
C PRO A 24 -38.16 24.30 -22.05
N THR A 25 -37.49 24.44 -23.19
CA THR A 25 -37.35 23.41 -24.19
C THR A 25 -36.67 22.20 -23.57
N ASP A 26 -37.22 21.03 -23.80
CA ASP A 26 -36.81 19.71 -23.34
C ASP A 26 -35.26 19.54 -23.27
N PRO A 27 -34.62 19.41 -22.10
CA PRO A 27 -33.22 19.04 -22.07
C PRO A 27 -33.14 17.52 -22.23
N ALA A 28 -32.34 17.08 -23.18
CA ALA A 28 -31.89 15.70 -23.22
C ALA A 28 -31.41 15.29 -21.82
N SER A 29 -32.07 14.34 -21.22
CA SER A 29 -31.71 13.80 -19.91
C SER A 29 -30.27 13.28 -19.97
N ILE A 30 -29.38 13.89 -19.20
CA ILE A 30 -28.06 13.31 -18.92
C ILE A 30 -28.34 12.11 -18.04
N GLU A 31 -28.52 10.94 -18.63
CA GLU A 31 -28.45 9.69 -17.92
C GLU A 31 -26.99 9.50 -17.49
N LEU A 32 -26.71 9.73 -16.19
CA LEU A 32 -25.59 9.06 -15.58
C LEU A 32 -25.81 7.57 -15.84
N GLN A 33 -24.92 6.96 -16.62
CA GLN A 33 -25.09 5.58 -17.03
C GLN A 33 -25.30 4.71 -15.80
N ALA A 34 -26.57 4.37 -15.55
CA ALA A 34 -26.91 3.20 -14.79
C ALA A 34 -26.20 2.03 -15.48
N ILE A 35 -25.70 1.08 -14.71
CA ILE A 35 -25.17 -0.18 -15.25
C ILE A 35 -26.29 -0.74 -16.12
N ASP A 36 -26.14 -0.61 -17.44
CA ASP A 36 -27.08 -1.14 -18.40
C ASP A 36 -26.94 -2.67 -18.36
N ILE A 37 -27.91 -3.33 -17.79
CA ILE A 37 -27.93 -4.81 -17.60
C ILE A 37 -27.95 -5.55 -18.95
N ASN A 38 -28.11 -4.86 -20.07
CA ASN A 38 -28.07 -5.39 -21.44
C ASN A 38 -26.97 -4.78 -22.34
N GLY A 39 -26.13 -3.89 -21.80
CA GLY A 39 -25.01 -3.29 -22.51
C GLY A 39 -23.69 -3.98 -22.18
N THR A 40 -22.72 -3.86 -23.04
CA THR A 40 -21.33 -4.24 -22.75
C THR A 40 -20.87 -3.51 -21.49
N PHE A 41 -20.40 -4.27 -20.48
CA PHE A 41 -19.80 -3.74 -19.24
C PHE A 41 -18.71 -2.73 -19.61
N GLU A 42 -18.92 -1.45 -19.32
CA GLU A 42 -17.91 -0.41 -19.50
C GLU A 42 -17.11 -0.25 -18.21
N GLU A 43 -15.84 -0.63 -18.25
CA GLU A 43 -14.95 -0.53 -17.10
C GLU A 43 -14.69 0.94 -16.75
N GLN A 44 -14.84 1.29 -15.47
CA GLN A 44 -14.51 2.60 -14.92
C GLN A 44 -13.24 2.52 -14.09
N ALA A 45 -12.49 3.63 -14.00
CA ALA A 45 -11.25 3.70 -13.26
C ALA A 45 -11.37 3.42 -11.74
N GLN A 46 -12.54 3.56 -11.15
CA GLN A 46 -12.83 3.22 -9.74
C GLN A 46 -13.84 2.08 -9.59
N GLY A 47 -14.30 1.51 -10.70
CA GLY A 47 -15.28 0.43 -10.74
C GLY A 47 -14.65 -0.96 -10.62
N PRO A 48 -15.51 -1.99 -10.57
CA PRO A 48 -15.06 -3.38 -10.60
C PRO A 48 -14.36 -3.70 -11.94
N VAL A 49 -13.49 -4.70 -11.91
CA VAL A 49 -12.79 -5.22 -13.09
C VAL A 49 -13.09 -6.70 -13.19
N GLN A 50 -13.50 -7.16 -14.37
CA GLN A 50 -13.69 -8.58 -14.65
C GLN A 50 -12.38 -9.22 -15.12
N GLY A 51 -12.00 -10.35 -14.51
CA GLY A 51 -10.77 -11.05 -14.82
C GLY A 51 -9.53 -10.35 -14.24
N TYR A 52 -8.38 -10.58 -14.88
CA TYR A 52 -7.08 -10.11 -14.37
C TYR A 52 -6.58 -8.83 -15.03
N ARG A 53 -7.26 -8.32 -16.06
CA ARG A 53 -6.83 -7.18 -16.83
C ARG A 53 -7.70 -5.95 -16.54
N ALA A 54 -7.11 -4.92 -15.95
CA ALA A 54 -7.71 -3.60 -15.93
C ALA A 54 -7.34 -2.80 -17.18
N THR A 55 -8.28 -2.05 -17.71
CA THR A 55 -8.09 -1.20 -18.90
C THR A 55 -7.96 0.27 -18.54
N ARG A 56 -8.51 0.68 -17.40
CA ARG A 56 -8.58 2.06 -16.92
C ARG A 56 -8.06 2.19 -15.49
N SER A 57 -7.51 3.34 -15.16
CA SER A 57 -7.04 3.70 -13.82
C SER A 57 -7.16 5.21 -13.61
N ALA A 58 -7.52 5.60 -12.39
CA ALA A 58 -7.44 6.99 -11.97
C ALA A 58 -6.18 7.29 -11.14
N SER A 59 -5.42 6.27 -10.75
CA SER A 59 -4.30 6.47 -9.80
C SER A 59 -3.15 7.30 -10.38
N ALA A 60 -2.84 7.14 -11.67
CA ALA A 60 -1.72 7.86 -12.28
C ALA A 60 -2.06 9.29 -12.72
N THR A 61 -3.35 9.62 -12.85
CA THR A 61 -3.79 10.90 -13.42
C THR A 61 -4.82 11.63 -12.57
N ARG A 62 -5.40 10.97 -11.55
CA ARG A 62 -6.59 11.39 -10.79
C ARG A 62 -7.82 11.70 -11.69
N THR A 63 -7.78 11.23 -12.93
CA THR A 63 -8.88 11.26 -13.90
C THR A 63 -9.11 9.85 -14.42
N ASP A 64 -10.31 9.53 -14.86
CA ASP A 64 -10.59 8.23 -15.47
C ASP A 64 -9.88 8.13 -16.82
N THR A 65 -8.73 7.45 -16.85
CA THR A 65 -7.84 7.42 -18.02
C THR A 65 -7.53 5.97 -18.42
N PRO A 66 -7.56 5.63 -19.72
CA PRO A 66 -7.07 4.34 -20.20
C PRO A 66 -5.60 4.12 -19.81
N ILE A 67 -5.28 2.96 -19.22
CA ILE A 67 -3.91 2.61 -18.85
C ILE A 67 -2.98 2.65 -20.07
N HIS A 68 -3.49 2.27 -21.24
CA HIS A 68 -2.74 2.31 -22.50
C HIS A 68 -2.32 3.72 -22.91
N GLU A 69 -3.06 4.75 -22.50
CA GLU A 69 -2.83 6.15 -22.82
C GLU A 69 -2.07 6.91 -21.71
N THR A 70 -1.70 6.22 -20.65
CA THR A 70 -1.01 6.82 -19.51
C THR A 70 0.51 6.65 -19.66
N PRO A 71 1.31 7.74 -19.72
CA PRO A 71 2.76 7.67 -19.90
C PRO A 71 3.47 7.37 -18.56
N GLN A 72 3.15 6.26 -17.92
CA GLN A 72 3.75 5.77 -16.67
C GLN A 72 3.46 4.27 -16.53
N SER A 73 4.38 3.51 -15.94
CA SER A 73 4.17 2.10 -15.66
C SER A 73 3.19 1.91 -14.49
N ILE A 74 2.12 1.14 -14.74
CA ILE A 74 1.05 0.84 -13.78
C ILE A 74 0.77 -0.65 -13.80
N SER A 75 0.64 -1.27 -12.63
CA SER A 75 0.08 -2.61 -12.49
C SER A 75 -1.18 -2.56 -11.65
N VAL A 76 -2.17 -3.35 -12.02
CA VAL A 76 -3.43 -3.49 -11.29
C VAL A 76 -3.61 -4.94 -10.87
N VAL A 77 -3.79 -5.16 -9.57
CA VAL A 77 -4.19 -6.44 -8.99
C VAL A 77 -5.70 -6.35 -8.75
N THR A 78 -6.45 -7.11 -9.51
CA THR A 78 -7.93 -7.06 -9.52
C THR A 78 -8.53 -7.89 -8.40
N ARG A 79 -9.83 -7.74 -8.16
CA ARG A 79 -10.58 -8.55 -7.20
C ARG A 79 -10.46 -10.05 -7.50
N ASP A 80 -10.55 -10.44 -8.77
CA ASP A 80 -10.43 -11.83 -9.19
C ASP A 80 -9.08 -12.45 -8.84
N VAL A 81 -7.98 -11.68 -8.93
CA VAL A 81 -6.65 -12.13 -8.47
C VAL A 81 -6.64 -12.37 -6.96
N VAL A 82 -7.22 -11.46 -6.18
CA VAL A 82 -7.29 -11.56 -4.70
C VAL A 82 -8.09 -12.80 -4.29
N GLU A 83 -9.20 -13.08 -4.98
CA GLU A 83 -10.06 -14.23 -4.70
C GLU A 83 -9.45 -15.56 -5.11
N ASP A 84 -8.82 -15.61 -6.28
CA ASP A 84 -8.17 -16.84 -6.77
C ASP A 84 -6.95 -17.21 -5.92
N LEU A 85 -6.25 -16.23 -5.36
CA LEU A 85 -5.16 -16.45 -4.39
C LEU A 85 -5.66 -16.87 -3.00
N GLY A 86 -6.96 -16.77 -2.72
CA GLY A 86 -7.48 -16.91 -1.35
C GLY A 86 -6.78 -15.94 -0.39
N ALA A 87 -6.42 -14.74 -0.87
CA ALA A 87 -5.63 -13.77 -0.11
C ALA A 87 -6.43 -13.20 1.06
N THR A 88 -5.82 -13.18 2.25
CA THR A 88 -6.39 -12.55 3.45
C THR A 88 -5.72 -11.21 3.75
N ARG A 89 -4.51 -11.03 3.23
CA ARG A 89 -3.67 -9.83 3.38
C ARG A 89 -3.39 -9.20 2.03
N LEU A 90 -3.26 -7.89 2.03
CA LEU A 90 -2.91 -7.12 0.85
C LEU A 90 -1.57 -7.52 0.26
N GLN A 91 -0.60 -7.82 1.12
CA GLN A 91 0.74 -8.22 0.69
C GLN A 91 0.75 -9.54 -0.09
N ASP A 92 -0.19 -10.45 0.15
CA ASP A 92 -0.27 -11.72 -0.59
C ASP A 92 -0.65 -11.48 -2.07
N ALA A 93 -1.50 -10.50 -2.31
CA ALA A 93 -1.88 -10.07 -3.65
C ALA A 93 -0.74 -9.30 -4.35
N LEU A 94 -0.01 -8.46 -3.60
CA LEU A 94 1.14 -7.70 -4.13
C LEU A 94 2.32 -8.58 -4.55
N ASP A 95 2.46 -9.78 -4.02
CA ASP A 95 3.51 -10.72 -4.42
C ASP A 95 3.50 -11.05 -5.93
N TYR A 96 2.36 -10.85 -6.60
CA TYR A 96 2.18 -11.10 -8.04
C TYR A 96 2.15 -9.81 -8.88
N ALA A 97 2.27 -8.63 -8.26
CA ALA A 97 2.55 -7.39 -8.96
C ALA A 97 4.06 -7.31 -9.25
N GLY A 98 4.48 -7.61 -10.47
CA GLY A 98 5.89 -7.75 -10.84
C GLY A 98 6.80 -6.63 -10.32
N GLY A 99 7.97 -6.97 -9.79
CA GLY A 99 8.95 -6.02 -9.25
C GLY A 99 8.60 -5.41 -7.89
N VAL A 100 7.55 -5.89 -7.23
CA VAL A 100 7.21 -5.53 -5.85
C VAL A 100 7.79 -6.60 -4.91
N GLY A 101 8.63 -6.19 -3.97
CA GLY A 101 9.24 -7.07 -2.97
C GLY A 101 8.79 -6.71 -1.56
N ARG A 102 8.66 -7.69 -0.67
CA ARG A 102 8.38 -7.45 0.74
C ARG A 102 9.60 -6.88 1.45
N ALA A 103 9.41 -5.93 2.37
CA ALA A 103 10.46 -5.37 3.21
C ALA A 103 10.09 -5.50 4.69
N ASN A 104 9.92 -4.39 5.44
CA ASN A 104 9.55 -4.43 6.84
C ASN A 104 8.02 -4.46 7.00
N ASN A 105 7.54 -5.35 7.86
CA ASN A 105 6.11 -5.42 8.21
C ASN A 105 5.86 -5.20 9.71
N PHE A 106 6.87 -4.79 10.46
CA PHE A 106 6.83 -4.59 11.90
C PHE A 106 6.21 -5.78 12.69
N GLY A 107 6.55 -7.01 12.28
CA GLY A 107 5.96 -8.21 12.88
C GLY A 107 4.46 -8.36 12.62
N GLY A 108 3.96 -7.85 11.50
CA GLY A 108 2.54 -7.88 11.14
C GLY A 108 1.67 -6.85 11.86
N GLN A 109 2.29 -5.89 12.59
CA GLN A 109 1.61 -4.92 13.46
C GLN A 109 1.50 -3.52 12.83
N GLY A 110 1.39 -3.40 11.53
CA GLY A 110 1.40 -2.12 10.81
C GLY A 110 2.79 -1.77 10.26
N LEU A 111 2.96 -0.55 9.75
CA LEU A 111 4.19 -0.11 9.08
C LEU A 111 4.64 -1.09 7.98
N THR A 112 3.72 -1.59 7.20
CA THR A 112 4.04 -2.49 6.09
C THR A 112 4.73 -1.70 4.98
N THR A 113 5.95 -2.12 4.62
CA THR A 113 6.71 -1.51 3.54
C THR A 113 7.10 -2.54 2.50
N PHE A 114 7.24 -2.06 1.27
CA PHE A 114 7.64 -2.86 0.11
C PHE A 114 8.84 -2.24 -0.58
N THR A 115 9.50 -3.01 -1.39
CA THR A 115 10.53 -2.52 -2.30
C THR A 115 9.96 -2.41 -3.70
N VAL A 116 10.12 -1.24 -4.32
CA VAL A 116 9.74 -0.97 -5.71
C VAL A 116 10.89 -0.22 -6.35
N ARG A 117 11.39 -0.70 -7.49
CA ARG A 117 12.48 -0.04 -8.25
C ARG A 117 13.69 0.34 -7.39
N GLY A 118 14.04 -0.50 -6.39
CA GLY A 118 15.22 -0.29 -5.55
C GLY A 118 15.03 0.63 -4.35
N PHE A 119 13.82 1.11 -4.08
CA PHE A 119 13.51 1.92 -2.91
C PHE A 119 12.49 1.21 -2.03
N THR A 120 12.68 1.33 -0.71
CA THR A 120 11.67 0.91 0.25
C THR A 120 10.61 2.01 0.33
N THR A 121 9.36 1.65 0.09
CA THR A 121 8.22 2.55 0.13
C THR A 121 7.10 1.99 0.99
N GLY A 122 6.42 2.86 1.70
CA GLY A 122 5.17 2.60 2.43
C GLY A 122 4.08 3.57 2.00
N GLU A 123 4.20 4.16 0.81
CA GLU A 123 3.26 5.18 0.32
C GLU A 123 1.97 4.52 -0.16
N PHE A 124 1.04 4.33 0.79
CA PHE A 124 -0.27 3.76 0.56
C PHE A 124 -1.36 4.82 0.63
N TYR A 125 -2.26 4.74 -0.35
CA TYR A 125 -3.45 5.58 -0.47
C TYR A 125 -4.69 4.70 -0.59
N ARG A 126 -5.84 5.23 -0.20
CA ARG A 126 -7.14 4.62 -0.40
C ARG A 126 -8.06 5.62 -1.06
N ASN A 127 -8.49 5.30 -2.29
CA ASN A 127 -9.27 6.22 -3.12
C ASN A 127 -8.61 7.62 -3.27
N GLY A 128 -7.27 7.67 -3.30
CA GLY A 128 -6.49 8.90 -3.41
C GLY A 128 -6.13 9.62 -2.11
N PHE A 129 -6.62 9.17 -0.95
CA PHE A 129 -6.29 9.72 0.37
C PHE A 129 -5.19 8.89 1.06
N PRO A 130 -4.25 9.51 1.80
CA PRO A 130 -3.15 8.79 2.46
C PRO A 130 -3.66 7.90 3.60
N ILE A 131 -3.19 6.64 3.65
CA ILE A 131 -3.49 5.71 4.74
C ILE A 131 -2.24 5.18 5.43
N ASN A 132 -1.08 5.76 5.16
CA ASN A 132 0.23 5.34 5.69
C ASN A 132 0.79 6.31 6.74
N ARG A 133 -0.06 7.03 7.45
CA ARG A 133 0.36 7.94 8.52
C ARG A 133 0.41 7.18 9.85
N GLY A 134 1.58 7.16 10.50
CA GLY A 134 1.83 6.41 11.74
C GLY A 134 2.12 4.93 11.50
N TYR A 135 1.45 4.05 12.23
CA TYR A 135 1.55 2.59 12.13
C TYR A 135 0.18 1.95 11.83
N PRO A 136 -0.55 2.40 10.82
CA PRO A 136 -1.87 1.88 10.54
C PRO A 136 -1.82 0.42 10.09
N ASN A 137 -2.90 -0.29 10.36
CA ASN A 137 -3.14 -1.57 9.73
C ASN A 137 -3.41 -1.38 8.24
N MET A 138 -2.89 -2.28 7.43
CA MET A 138 -3.25 -2.33 6.01
C MET A 138 -4.71 -2.76 5.86
N PRO A 139 -5.44 -2.22 4.86
CA PRO A 139 -6.79 -2.66 4.56
C PRO A 139 -6.87 -4.17 4.38
N ASP A 140 -7.97 -4.75 4.83
CA ASP A 140 -8.20 -6.18 4.66
C ASP A 140 -8.53 -6.51 3.20
N ALA A 141 -8.07 -7.66 2.72
CA ALA A 141 -8.33 -8.11 1.35
C ALA A 141 -9.83 -8.18 1.01
N ASN A 142 -10.73 -8.35 2.02
CA ASN A 142 -12.16 -8.38 1.80
C ASN A 142 -12.78 -7.01 1.48
N THR A 143 -12.13 -5.90 1.84
CA THR A 143 -12.66 -4.54 1.62
C THR A 143 -12.21 -3.91 0.31
N ILE A 144 -11.35 -4.60 -0.46
CA ILE A 144 -10.65 -4.08 -1.62
C ILE A 144 -11.34 -4.55 -2.90
N GLU A 145 -11.59 -3.63 -3.82
CA GLU A 145 -12.00 -3.94 -5.19
C GLU A 145 -10.78 -4.23 -6.06
N ARG A 146 -9.76 -3.38 -5.96
CA ARG A 146 -8.47 -3.58 -6.65
C ARG A 146 -7.38 -2.79 -5.99
N LEU A 147 -6.14 -3.18 -6.27
CA LEU A 147 -4.94 -2.51 -5.82
C LEU A 147 -4.12 -2.07 -7.04
N GLU A 148 -3.75 -0.82 -7.09
CA GLU A 148 -2.97 -0.23 -8.17
C GLU A 148 -1.58 0.12 -7.68
N VAL A 149 -0.57 -0.26 -8.45
CA VAL A 149 0.85 0.01 -8.18
C VAL A 149 1.37 0.96 -9.26
N LEU A 150 1.62 2.20 -8.87
CA LEU A 150 2.29 3.20 -9.71
C LEU A 150 3.78 3.08 -9.49
N ARG A 151 4.55 2.94 -10.56
CA ARG A 151 6.01 2.90 -10.49
C ARG A 151 6.61 4.26 -10.78
N GLY A 152 7.67 4.61 -10.06
CA GLY A 152 8.27 5.95 -10.10
C GLY A 152 7.55 6.96 -9.20
N PRO A 153 8.00 8.23 -9.20
CA PRO A 153 7.43 9.29 -8.37
C PRO A 153 5.97 9.60 -8.73
N ALA A 154 5.10 9.70 -7.72
CA ALA A 154 3.71 10.12 -7.88
C ALA A 154 3.39 11.43 -7.11
N THR A 155 4.41 12.12 -6.65
CA THR A 155 4.32 13.26 -5.73
C THR A 155 3.55 14.44 -6.30
N THR A 156 3.54 14.63 -7.61
CA THR A 156 2.73 15.69 -8.27
C THR A 156 1.24 15.57 -7.95
N LEU A 157 0.74 14.34 -7.72
CA LEU A 157 -0.67 14.09 -7.41
C LEU A 157 -0.92 13.76 -5.94
N TYR A 158 0.03 13.09 -5.29
CA TYR A 158 -0.15 12.48 -3.96
C TYR A 158 0.63 13.19 -2.84
N GLY A 159 1.38 14.26 -3.17
CA GLY A 159 2.22 14.95 -2.20
C GLY A 159 3.48 14.17 -1.84
N ARG A 160 3.99 14.38 -0.63
CA ARG A 160 5.24 13.80 -0.16
C ARG A 160 5.30 12.28 -0.29
N GLY A 161 6.40 11.75 -0.83
CA GLY A 161 6.55 10.30 -1.01
C GLY A 161 7.91 9.87 -1.57
N ASP A 162 8.18 8.58 -1.46
CA ASP A 162 9.38 7.94 -2.00
C ASP A 162 9.33 7.84 -3.54
N PRO A 163 10.49 7.90 -4.22
CA PRO A 163 10.53 7.90 -5.67
C PRO A 163 10.36 6.51 -6.32
N GLY A 164 10.32 5.43 -5.57
CA GLY A 164 10.22 4.07 -6.11
C GLY A 164 8.85 3.71 -6.63
N GLY A 165 7.81 4.06 -5.89
CA GLY A 165 6.43 3.78 -6.27
C GLY A 165 5.42 4.14 -5.18
N THR A 166 4.16 4.11 -5.59
CA THR A 166 3.00 4.43 -4.75
C THR A 166 1.92 3.37 -4.97
N PHE A 167 1.22 3.01 -3.91
CA PHE A 167 0.12 2.05 -3.93
C PHE A 167 -1.19 2.78 -3.70
N ASN A 168 -2.20 2.52 -4.53
CA ASN A 168 -3.54 3.02 -4.30
C ASN A 168 -4.54 1.87 -4.22
N VAL A 169 -5.24 1.79 -3.11
CA VAL A 169 -6.31 0.83 -2.86
C VAL A 169 -7.62 1.47 -3.31
N VAL A 170 -8.32 0.81 -4.21
CA VAL A 170 -9.69 1.15 -4.58
C VAL A 170 -10.63 0.27 -3.77
N SER A 171 -11.51 0.90 -3.00
CA SER A 171 -12.45 0.22 -2.12
C SER A 171 -13.65 -0.32 -2.89
N LYS A 172 -14.22 -1.41 -2.41
CA LYS A 172 -15.52 -1.91 -2.87
C LYS A 172 -16.59 -0.84 -2.70
N GLN A 173 -17.36 -0.57 -3.75
CA GLN A 173 -18.48 0.36 -3.76
C GLN A 173 -19.82 -0.37 -3.60
N PRO A 174 -20.90 0.31 -3.15
CA PRO A 174 -22.23 -0.26 -3.10
C PRO A 174 -22.69 -0.81 -4.47
N LEU A 175 -23.38 -1.95 -4.44
CA LEU A 175 -23.94 -2.61 -5.60
C LEU A 175 -25.39 -2.16 -5.84
N ALA A 176 -25.83 -2.20 -7.08
CA ALA A 176 -27.21 -1.89 -7.47
C ALA A 176 -28.20 -2.98 -7.01
N GLU A 177 -27.73 -4.22 -6.90
CA GLU A 177 -28.56 -5.36 -6.47
C GLU A 177 -28.21 -5.77 -5.04
N ARG A 178 -29.22 -6.29 -4.33
CA ARG A 178 -29.01 -6.84 -2.98
C ARG A 178 -28.22 -8.13 -3.06
N THR A 179 -27.10 -8.14 -2.37
CA THR A 179 -26.19 -9.29 -2.34
C THR A 179 -25.63 -9.45 -0.92
N VAL A 180 -25.54 -10.67 -0.44
CA VAL A 180 -24.86 -11.00 0.81
C VAL A 180 -23.93 -12.18 0.56
N THR A 181 -22.63 -11.97 0.72
CA THR A 181 -21.63 -13.03 0.64
C THR A 181 -21.07 -13.33 2.01
N LEU A 182 -21.15 -14.58 2.44
CA LEU A 182 -20.57 -15.10 3.67
C LEU A 182 -19.36 -15.95 3.31
N GLY A 183 -18.22 -15.67 3.93
CA GLY A 183 -16.97 -16.40 3.70
C GLY A 183 -16.43 -17.01 5.00
N SER A 184 -15.75 -18.16 4.86
CA SER A 184 -14.96 -18.75 5.94
C SER A 184 -13.68 -19.34 5.34
N GLN A 185 -12.56 -19.17 6.05
CA GLN A 185 -11.25 -19.70 5.67
C GLN A 185 -10.56 -20.29 6.90
N LEU A 186 -9.85 -21.41 6.68
CA LEU A 186 -9.07 -22.12 7.69
C LEU A 186 -7.73 -22.50 7.05
N ASN A 187 -6.68 -22.59 7.85
CA ASN A 187 -5.43 -23.22 7.41
C ASN A 187 -4.87 -24.19 8.46
N ASP A 188 -3.93 -25.00 8.06
CA ASP A 188 -3.26 -26.01 8.90
C ASP A 188 -2.31 -25.43 9.94
N GLN A 189 -2.02 -24.10 9.87
CA GLN A 189 -1.24 -23.38 10.88
C GLN A 189 -2.10 -22.86 12.05
N GLY A 190 -3.43 -23.03 11.99
CA GLY A 190 -4.36 -22.66 13.04
C GLY A 190 -5.19 -21.41 12.79
N MET A 191 -4.98 -20.69 11.68
CA MET A 191 -5.82 -19.54 11.31
C MET A 191 -7.27 -19.94 11.08
N ARG A 192 -8.19 -19.16 11.63
CA ARG A 192 -9.65 -19.25 11.42
C ARG A 192 -10.18 -17.87 11.10
N ARG A 193 -10.90 -17.77 10.00
CA ARG A 193 -11.40 -16.50 9.48
C ARG A 193 -12.86 -16.63 9.06
N ALA A 194 -13.66 -15.59 9.36
CA ALA A 194 -15.01 -15.42 8.85
C ALA A 194 -15.15 -14.00 8.28
N THR A 195 -15.89 -13.88 7.18
CA THR A 195 -16.16 -12.60 6.51
C THR A 195 -17.63 -12.51 6.13
N MET A 196 -18.12 -11.26 6.07
CA MET A 196 -19.42 -10.92 5.49
C MET A 196 -19.22 -9.71 4.59
N ASP A 197 -19.83 -9.75 3.41
CA ASP A 197 -19.93 -8.63 2.48
C ASP A 197 -21.41 -8.51 2.08
N ALA A 198 -22.09 -7.47 2.57
CA ALA A 198 -23.49 -7.22 2.32
C ALA A 198 -23.65 -5.89 1.59
N SER A 199 -24.39 -5.85 0.50
CA SER A 199 -24.57 -4.65 -0.31
C SER A 199 -25.97 -4.59 -0.93
N GLY A 200 -26.41 -3.40 -1.29
CA GLY A 200 -27.65 -3.18 -2.04
C GLY A 200 -28.27 -1.81 -1.82
N PRO A 201 -29.36 -1.51 -2.52
CA PRO A 201 -30.11 -0.27 -2.35
C PRO A 201 -30.83 -0.22 -0.99
N LEU A 202 -30.91 0.97 -0.41
CA LEU A 202 -31.68 1.28 0.81
C LEU A 202 -33.04 1.92 0.49
N ASP A 203 -33.22 2.46 -0.70
CA ASP A 203 -34.48 3.03 -1.19
C ASP A 203 -34.94 2.33 -2.48
N ASP A 204 -36.19 2.54 -2.84
CA ASP A 204 -36.79 1.91 -4.04
C ASP A 204 -36.27 2.52 -5.35
N GLU A 205 -35.71 3.72 -5.30
CA GLU A 205 -35.15 4.43 -6.47
C GLU A 205 -33.68 4.09 -6.72
N GLY A 206 -33.03 3.35 -5.79
CA GLY A 206 -31.61 3.00 -5.86
C GLY A 206 -30.67 4.20 -5.66
N ARG A 207 -31.17 5.34 -5.22
CA ARG A 207 -30.37 6.55 -5.01
C ARG A 207 -29.48 6.47 -3.77
N LEU A 208 -29.93 5.75 -2.76
CA LEU A 208 -29.15 5.48 -1.55
C LEU A 208 -28.82 3.99 -1.50
N ALA A 209 -27.55 3.67 -1.48
CA ALA A 209 -27.06 2.29 -1.44
C ALA A 209 -25.97 2.11 -0.38
N TYR A 210 -25.87 0.91 0.15
CA TYR A 210 -24.87 0.56 1.15
C TYR A 210 -24.00 -0.62 0.74
N ARG A 211 -22.81 -0.69 1.33
CA ARG A 211 -22.01 -1.91 1.41
C ARG A 211 -21.41 -2.02 2.81
N LEU A 212 -21.44 -3.19 3.38
CA LEU A 212 -20.90 -3.47 4.71
C LEU A 212 -20.01 -4.70 4.64
N ASN A 213 -18.72 -4.51 4.91
CA ASN A 213 -17.78 -5.61 5.07
C ASN A 213 -17.51 -5.80 6.57
N VAL A 214 -17.56 -7.06 7.03
CA VAL A 214 -17.22 -7.45 8.39
C VAL A 214 -16.20 -8.59 8.35
N ILE A 215 -15.18 -8.49 9.18
CA ILE A 215 -14.07 -9.43 9.20
C ILE A 215 -13.81 -9.84 10.65
N GLY A 216 -13.67 -11.14 10.89
CA GLY A 216 -13.16 -11.71 12.12
C GLY A 216 -12.14 -12.80 11.80
N GLU A 217 -10.97 -12.70 12.39
CA GLU A 217 -9.87 -13.65 12.17
C GLU A 217 -9.12 -13.86 13.48
N GLY A 218 -8.72 -15.10 13.74
CA GLY A 218 -7.90 -15.43 14.89
C GLY A 218 -7.25 -16.80 14.76
N GLY A 219 -6.25 -17.05 15.58
CA GLY A 219 -5.58 -18.33 15.68
C GLY A 219 -4.06 -18.24 15.70
N ASP A 220 -3.44 -19.40 15.75
CA ASP A 220 -2.00 -19.55 15.74
C ASP A 220 -1.41 -19.18 14.37
N THR A 221 -0.11 -18.96 14.37
CA THR A 221 0.72 -18.81 13.16
C THR A 221 1.75 -19.94 13.13
N PHE A 222 2.54 -20.02 12.08
CA PHE A 222 3.66 -20.98 12.03
C PHE A 222 4.80 -20.63 13.02
N ARG A 223 4.73 -19.44 13.64
CA ARG A 223 5.70 -19.00 14.64
C ARG A 223 5.26 -19.47 16.01
N ASP A 224 6.17 -20.09 16.77
CA ASP A 224 5.89 -20.57 18.13
C ASP A 224 5.34 -19.45 19.02
N HIS A 225 4.25 -19.69 19.71
CA HIS A 225 3.65 -18.76 20.69
C HIS A 225 3.19 -17.42 20.11
N VAL A 226 3.00 -17.33 18.79
CA VAL A 226 2.50 -16.14 18.12
C VAL A 226 1.08 -16.40 17.61
N GLU A 227 0.11 -15.89 18.34
CA GLU A 227 -1.29 -15.84 17.95
C GLU A 227 -1.64 -14.48 17.39
N ASN A 228 -2.44 -14.45 16.34
CA ASN A 228 -2.95 -13.23 15.73
C ASN A 228 -4.47 -13.14 15.88
N GLU A 229 -5.00 -11.94 16.15
CA GLU A 229 -6.42 -11.63 16.18
C GLU A 229 -6.68 -10.36 15.39
N ARG A 230 -7.64 -10.40 14.47
CA ARG A 230 -8.05 -9.24 13.66
C ARG A 230 -9.56 -9.15 13.61
N TYR A 231 -10.06 -7.94 13.80
CA TYR A 231 -11.48 -7.61 13.68
C TYR A 231 -11.62 -6.34 12.88
N GLY A 232 -12.59 -6.32 11.97
CA GLY A 232 -12.82 -5.15 11.16
C GLY A 232 -14.26 -5.00 10.73
N VAL A 233 -14.66 -3.74 10.60
CA VAL A 233 -15.95 -3.32 10.04
C VAL A 233 -15.70 -2.17 9.09
N ALA A 234 -16.10 -2.33 7.83
CA ALA A 234 -15.92 -1.31 6.80
C ALA A 234 -17.26 -1.01 6.10
N PRO A 235 -18.01 -0.01 6.58
CA PRO A 235 -19.23 0.47 5.93
C PRO A 235 -18.92 1.43 4.78
N VAL A 236 -19.70 1.36 3.71
CA VAL A 236 -19.75 2.33 2.61
C VAL A 236 -21.19 2.72 2.36
N LEU A 237 -21.47 4.01 2.24
CA LEU A 237 -22.77 4.55 1.85
C LEU A 237 -22.58 5.42 0.62
N GLY A 238 -23.28 5.08 -0.45
CA GLY A 238 -23.35 5.88 -1.69
C GLY A 238 -24.70 6.56 -1.79
N TRP A 239 -24.70 7.86 -2.01
CA TRP A 239 -25.93 8.64 -2.17
C TRP A 239 -25.86 9.47 -3.44
N GLN A 240 -26.74 9.14 -4.39
CA GLN A 240 -27.03 9.94 -5.56
C GLN A 240 -28.03 11.02 -5.17
N VAL A 241 -27.52 12.20 -4.75
CA VAL A 241 -28.36 13.30 -4.24
C VAL A 241 -29.35 13.79 -5.31
N ASN A 242 -28.85 13.91 -6.52
CA ASN A 242 -29.59 14.22 -7.76
C ASN A 242 -28.75 13.74 -8.95
N ASP A 243 -29.22 14.00 -10.17
CA ASP A 243 -28.58 13.51 -11.40
C ASP A 243 -27.14 14.02 -11.62
N THR A 244 -26.76 15.12 -10.94
CA THR A 244 -25.43 15.72 -11.08
C THR A 244 -24.55 15.61 -9.84
N THR A 245 -25.06 15.08 -8.71
CA THR A 245 -24.32 15.08 -7.43
C THR A 245 -24.34 13.73 -6.77
N ARG A 246 -23.17 13.18 -6.53
CA ARG A 246 -22.92 11.96 -5.76
C ARG A 246 -22.12 12.27 -4.50
N ILE A 247 -22.50 11.64 -3.40
CA ILE A 247 -21.74 11.66 -2.14
C ILE A 247 -21.46 10.22 -1.74
N THR A 248 -20.24 9.95 -1.29
CA THR A 248 -19.84 8.65 -0.75
C THR A 248 -19.24 8.84 0.64
N PHE A 249 -19.81 8.16 1.62
CA PHE A 249 -19.19 7.99 2.93
C PHE A 249 -18.57 6.60 3.01
N GLU A 250 -17.36 6.51 3.57
CA GLU A 250 -16.64 5.26 3.77
C GLU A 250 -15.99 5.24 5.15
N GLY A 251 -16.13 4.13 5.87
CA GLY A 251 -15.42 3.87 7.12
C GLY A 251 -14.56 2.61 7.02
N ASP A 252 -13.49 2.56 7.80
CA ASP A 252 -12.67 1.36 8.01
C ASP A 252 -12.19 1.36 9.46
N PHE A 253 -12.72 0.45 10.25
CA PHE A 253 -12.45 0.33 11.69
C PHE A 253 -11.83 -1.03 11.95
N MET A 254 -10.51 -1.04 12.14
CA MET A 254 -9.72 -2.26 12.25
C MET A 254 -8.97 -2.32 13.57
N ARG A 255 -8.99 -3.49 14.19
CA ARG A 255 -8.15 -3.86 15.33
C ARG A 255 -7.31 -5.08 15.00
N ASN A 256 -6.02 -5.02 15.29
CA ASN A 256 -5.09 -6.13 15.17
C ASN A 256 -4.34 -6.34 16.48
N ASN A 257 -4.38 -7.55 17.03
CA ASN A 257 -3.73 -7.90 18.29
C ASN A 257 -2.82 -9.10 18.06
N ALA A 258 -1.52 -8.93 18.27
CA ALA A 258 -0.55 -10.01 18.23
C ALA A 258 0.69 -9.67 19.08
N PRO A 259 1.44 -10.65 19.56
CA PRO A 259 2.78 -10.40 20.08
C PRO A 259 3.68 -9.75 19.02
N LEU A 260 4.58 -8.86 19.40
CA LEU A 260 5.57 -8.35 18.45
C LEU A 260 6.59 -9.45 18.14
N ASP A 261 6.52 -10.00 16.95
CA ASP A 261 7.51 -10.94 16.42
C ASP A 261 8.39 -10.24 15.38
N ARG A 262 9.69 -10.12 15.67
CA ARG A 262 10.67 -9.51 14.76
C ARG A 262 11.31 -10.52 13.82
N GLY A 263 10.87 -11.77 13.85
CA GLY A 263 11.42 -12.85 13.04
C GLY A 263 12.58 -13.59 13.72
N VAL A 264 13.48 -14.15 12.93
CA VAL A 264 14.62 -14.92 13.38
C VAL A 264 15.90 -14.10 13.40
N THR A 265 16.84 -14.50 14.27
CA THR A 265 18.14 -13.83 14.38
C THR A 265 19.20 -14.53 13.55
N ARG A 266 20.25 -13.78 13.20
CA ARG A 266 21.46 -14.33 12.58
C ARG A 266 22.32 -15.13 13.58
N TYR A 267 23.00 -16.15 13.07
CA TYR A 267 24.08 -16.84 13.74
C TYR A 267 25.38 -16.63 12.96
N ARG A 268 26.40 -16.00 13.57
CA ARG A 268 27.70 -15.72 12.95
C ARG A 268 27.58 -15.12 11.52
N ASN A 269 26.73 -14.13 11.36
CA ASN A 269 26.43 -13.47 10.08
C ASN A 269 25.70 -14.34 9.03
N GLN A 270 25.13 -15.47 9.43
CA GLN A 270 24.26 -16.29 8.59
C GLN A 270 22.82 -16.22 9.10
N ILE A 271 21.87 -16.09 8.19
CA ILE A 271 20.45 -16.21 8.44
C ILE A 271 19.98 -17.63 8.08
N GLY A 272 18.81 -18.03 8.60
CA GLY A 272 18.23 -19.36 8.31
C GLY A 272 18.86 -20.53 9.08
N VAL A 273 19.77 -20.27 10.03
CA VAL A 273 20.38 -21.30 10.88
C VAL A 273 19.50 -21.61 12.08
N ALA A 274 18.86 -20.61 12.70
CA ALA A 274 17.81 -20.80 13.69
C ALA A 274 16.53 -21.29 13.02
N SER A 275 15.73 -22.11 13.72
CA SER A 275 14.44 -22.56 13.18
C SER A 275 13.56 -21.38 12.81
N ARG A 276 12.90 -21.42 11.64
CA ARG A 276 11.96 -20.40 11.22
C ARG A 276 10.75 -20.25 12.15
N ASP A 277 10.46 -21.28 12.96
CA ASP A 277 9.33 -21.30 13.88
C ASP A 277 9.62 -20.61 15.21
N THR A 278 10.92 -20.46 15.58
CA THR A 278 11.36 -19.96 16.89
C THR A 278 10.96 -18.52 17.14
N PHE A 279 10.20 -18.27 18.19
CA PHE A 279 9.89 -16.94 18.71
C PHE A 279 10.89 -16.52 19.79
N PHE A 280 11.51 -15.37 19.63
CA PHE A 280 12.52 -14.87 20.59
C PHE A 280 11.95 -13.92 21.66
N GLY A 281 10.64 -13.78 21.74
CA GLY A 281 9.97 -13.10 22.85
C GLY A 281 9.80 -13.98 24.08
N GLU A 282 8.71 -13.77 24.81
CA GLU A 282 8.26 -14.61 25.94
C GLU A 282 6.81 -15.02 25.71
N LYS A 283 6.45 -16.24 26.13
CA LYS A 283 5.09 -16.81 25.96
C LYS A 283 3.99 -15.94 26.56
N ASP A 284 4.32 -15.26 27.66
CA ASP A 284 3.39 -14.45 28.45
C ASP A 284 3.56 -12.93 28.22
N ILE A 285 4.26 -12.51 27.15
CA ILE A 285 4.51 -11.10 26.87
C ILE A 285 3.23 -10.28 26.65
N GLY A 286 2.18 -10.94 26.24
CA GLY A 286 0.93 -10.30 25.82
C GLY A 286 0.95 -9.83 24.36
N LYS A 287 -0.14 -9.28 23.91
CA LYS A 287 -0.32 -8.77 22.54
C LYS A 287 -0.09 -7.26 22.50
N LEU A 288 0.52 -6.78 21.45
CA LEU A 288 0.36 -5.39 21.04
C LEU A 288 -1.06 -5.19 20.51
N HIS A 289 -1.67 -4.07 20.84
CA HIS A 289 -2.97 -3.65 20.33
C HIS A 289 -2.74 -2.55 19.31
N ASN A 290 -3.16 -2.79 18.08
CA ASN A 290 -3.11 -1.83 16.98
C ASN A 290 -4.55 -1.52 16.57
N ASP A 291 -5.03 -0.35 16.94
CA ASP A 291 -6.33 0.18 16.57
C ASP A 291 -6.16 1.21 15.46
N ASN A 292 -6.97 1.10 14.42
CA ASN A 292 -6.97 2.04 13.31
C ASN A 292 -8.40 2.35 12.89
N ASN A 293 -8.76 3.62 12.88
CA ASN A 293 -10.07 4.13 12.53
C ASN A 293 -9.93 5.12 11.38
N MET A 294 -10.63 4.90 10.29
CA MET A 294 -10.68 5.79 9.14
C MET A 294 -12.14 6.13 8.82
N ALA A 295 -12.38 7.38 8.48
CA ALA A 295 -13.61 7.85 7.88
C ALA A 295 -13.30 8.77 6.71
N GLN A 296 -13.91 8.53 5.56
CA GLN A 296 -13.82 9.37 4.36
C GLN A 296 -15.22 9.86 3.98
N LEU A 297 -15.32 11.12 3.59
CA LEU A 297 -16.49 11.68 2.92
C LEU A 297 -16.01 12.25 1.58
N ARG A 298 -16.49 11.71 0.49
CA ARG A 298 -16.16 12.14 -0.87
C ARG A 298 -17.42 12.63 -1.58
N PHE A 299 -17.26 13.62 -2.45
CA PHE A 299 -18.33 14.08 -3.32
C PHE A 299 -17.83 14.27 -4.75
N GLU A 300 -18.75 14.18 -5.68
CA GLU A 300 -18.57 14.46 -7.08
C GLU A 300 -19.80 15.24 -7.57
N HIS A 301 -19.57 16.35 -8.27
CA HIS A 301 -20.61 17.21 -8.79
C HIS A 301 -20.32 17.62 -10.23
N PHE A 302 -21.16 17.20 -11.15
CA PHE A 302 -21.10 17.58 -12.55
C PHE A 302 -21.67 19.01 -12.72
N LEU A 303 -20.77 19.99 -12.92
CA LEU A 303 -21.17 21.37 -13.18
C LEU A 303 -21.86 21.50 -14.54
N ASN A 304 -21.41 20.71 -15.49
CA ASN A 304 -21.96 20.48 -16.84
C ASN A 304 -21.25 19.28 -17.47
N ASP A 305 -21.53 18.96 -18.74
CA ASP A 305 -20.96 17.81 -19.46
C ASP A 305 -19.43 17.79 -19.53
N ASN A 306 -18.79 18.94 -19.38
CA ASN A 306 -17.36 19.11 -19.56
C ASN A 306 -16.60 19.36 -18.23
N TRP A 307 -17.29 19.73 -17.15
CA TRP A 307 -16.64 20.14 -15.91
C TRP A 307 -17.21 19.39 -14.70
N THR A 308 -16.32 18.75 -13.96
CA THR A 308 -16.63 18.02 -12.73
C THR A 308 -15.86 18.60 -11.56
N LEU A 309 -16.57 18.97 -10.52
CA LEU A 309 -16.01 19.34 -9.22
C LEU A 309 -16.04 18.12 -8.32
N GLY A 310 -14.88 17.67 -7.87
CA GLY A 310 -14.73 16.55 -6.94
C GLY A 310 -13.94 16.94 -5.70
N GLY A 311 -14.02 16.13 -4.69
CA GLY A 311 -13.23 16.33 -3.49
C GLY A 311 -13.70 15.48 -2.32
N GLY A 312 -13.12 15.74 -1.17
CA GLY A 312 -13.49 15.04 0.05
C GLY A 312 -12.62 15.37 1.23
N THR A 313 -12.93 14.72 2.32
CA THR A 313 -12.15 14.78 3.55
C THR A 313 -11.95 13.38 4.11
N GLN A 314 -10.77 13.14 4.67
CA GLN A 314 -10.46 11.94 5.43
C GLN A 314 -10.08 12.31 6.85
N PHE A 315 -10.53 11.51 7.78
CA PHE A 315 -10.06 11.47 9.15
C PHE A 315 -9.49 10.08 9.43
N LEU A 316 -8.23 10.02 9.85
CA LEU A 316 -7.53 8.82 10.27
C LEU A 316 -7.05 9.01 11.70
N ASP A 317 -7.32 8.04 12.57
CA ASP A 317 -6.91 8.03 13.98
C ASP A 317 -6.52 6.61 14.36
N GLY A 318 -5.45 6.48 15.15
CA GLY A 318 -5.03 5.16 15.56
C GLY A 318 -4.01 5.13 16.70
N SER A 319 -3.78 3.93 17.22
CA SER A 319 -2.79 3.69 18.25
C SER A 319 -2.19 2.29 18.16
N LEU A 320 -0.92 2.18 18.49
CA LEU A 320 -0.22 0.92 18.71
C LEU A 320 0.39 0.92 20.12
N GLN A 321 -0.05 0.02 20.98
CA GLN A 321 0.42 0.01 22.35
C GLN A 321 0.57 -1.41 22.93
N GLY A 322 1.53 -1.57 23.83
CA GLY A 322 1.75 -2.80 24.58
C GLY A 322 3.21 -3.07 24.91
N ASN A 323 3.43 -4.25 25.45
CA ASN A 323 4.75 -4.75 25.78
C ASN A 323 5.34 -5.53 24.62
N ALA A 324 6.66 -5.49 24.48
CA ALA A 324 7.40 -6.22 23.46
C ALA A 324 8.77 -6.63 23.98
N ILE A 325 9.34 -7.66 23.38
CA ILE A 325 10.73 -8.06 23.60
C ILE A 325 11.44 -7.97 22.25
N GLU A 326 12.55 -7.26 22.23
CA GLU A 326 13.34 -7.06 21.02
C GLU A 326 14.82 -7.37 21.31
N ALA A 327 15.55 -7.81 20.29
CA ALA A 327 16.97 -8.08 20.40
C ALA A 327 17.76 -6.82 20.77
N ASN A 328 18.75 -7.04 21.62
CA ASN A 328 19.74 -6.04 22.05
C ASN A 328 21.11 -6.29 21.39
N GLY A 329 21.30 -7.44 20.78
CA GLY A 329 22.52 -7.88 20.13
C GLY A 329 22.77 -9.37 20.34
N VAL A 330 23.77 -9.88 19.65
CA VAL A 330 24.22 -11.28 19.79
C VAL A 330 25.57 -11.29 20.48
N ALA A 331 25.73 -12.15 21.52
CA ALA A 331 26.98 -12.31 22.23
C ALA A 331 28.11 -12.81 21.32
N ALA A 332 29.35 -12.76 21.80
CA ALA A 332 30.53 -13.19 21.04
C ALA A 332 30.53 -14.68 20.68
N ASP A 333 29.79 -15.51 21.42
CA ASP A 333 29.57 -16.93 21.09
C ASP A 333 28.76 -17.13 19.81
N GLY A 334 28.07 -16.06 19.34
CA GLY A 334 27.16 -16.09 18.21
C GLY A 334 25.82 -16.78 18.49
N ARG A 335 25.61 -17.36 19.67
CA ARG A 335 24.47 -18.19 20.05
C ARG A 335 23.54 -17.53 21.06
N THR A 336 24.05 -16.71 21.94
CA THR A 336 23.26 -16.02 22.95
C THR A 336 22.72 -14.72 22.40
N LEU A 337 21.41 -14.62 22.26
CA LEU A 337 20.69 -13.40 21.89
C LEU A 337 20.37 -12.61 23.17
N GLY A 338 20.91 -11.41 23.29
CA GLY A 338 20.49 -10.45 24.31
C GLY A 338 19.17 -9.80 23.92
N ARG A 339 18.32 -9.55 24.90
CA ARG A 339 17.00 -8.98 24.70
C ARG A 339 16.78 -7.76 25.59
N ASN A 340 15.91 -6.85 25.14
CA ASN A 340 15.33 -5.76 25.91
C ASN A 340 13.83 -6.00 26.09
N PHE A 341 13.35 -5.81 27.30
CA PHE A 341 11.92 -5.66 27.56
C PHE A 341 11.53 -4.22 27.27
N ASN A 342 10.50 -4.02 26.48
CA ASN A 342 10.04 -2.71 26.01
C ASN A 342 8.54 -2.54 26.28
N TYR A 343 8.14 -1.33 26.60
CA TYR A 343 6.76 -0.85 26.45
C TYR A 343 6.75 0.23 25.40
N ARG A 344 5.78 0.21 24.52
CA ARG A 344 5.57 1.25 23.52
C ARG A 344 4.13 1.73 23.51
N LYS A 345 3.97 3.02 23.22
CA LYS A 345 2.71 3.68 22.95
C LYS A 345 2.95 4.66 21.82
N LEU A 346 2.35 4.37 20.68
CA LEU A 346 2.38 5.19 19.48
C LEU A 346 0.94 5.61 19.20
N GLU A 347 0.73 6.89 18.90
CA GLU A 347 -0.59 7.46 18.60
C GLU A 347 -0.43 8.34 17.37
N TRP A 348 -1.39 8.28 16.46
CA TRP A 348 -1.40 9.12 15.26
C TRP A 348 -2.80 9.62 14.97
N ARG A 349 -2.86 10.77 14.33
CA ARG A 349 -4.07 11.36 13.79
C ARG A 349 -3.72 12.08 12.51
N ASP A 350 -4.56 11.94 11.49
CA ASP A 350 -4.41 12.61 10.22
C ASP A 350 -5.77 13.16 9.75
N VAL A 351 -5.77 14.38 9.26
CA VAL A 351 -6.91 15.00 8.60
C VAL A 351 -6.45 15.49 7.24
N ASP A 352 -7.05 14.96 6.20
CA ASP A 352 -6.77 15.36 4.82
C ASP A 352 -8.04 15.92 4.17
N VAL A 353 -7.93 17.05 3.48
CA VAL A 353 -9.01 17.71 2.75
C VAL A 353 -8.54 18.01 1.34
N GLN A 354 -9.26 17.55 0.35
CA GLN A 354 -8.95 17.70 -1.07
C GLN A 354 -10.13 18.30 -1.83
N LEU A 355 -9.83 19.20 -2.78
CA LEU A 355 -10.80 19.75 -3.72
C LEU A 355 -10.17 19.77 -5.12
N ASN A 356 -10.86 19.20 -6.10
CA ASN A 356 -10.37 19.02 -7.46
C ASN A 356 -11.41 19.53 -8.47
N LEU A 357 -10.95 20.13 -9.54
CA LEU A 357 -11.76 20.48 -10.70
C LEU A 357 -11.17 19.76 -11.93
N THR A 358 -11.97 18.94 -12.59
CA THR A 358 -11.62 18.29 -13.85
C THR A 358 -12.41 18.92 -15.00
N GLY A 359 -11.71 19.22 -16.09
CA GLY A 359 -12.32 19.85 -17.27
C GLY A 359 -11.91 19.17 -18.57
N HIS A 360 -12.87 18.97 -19.47
CA HIS A 360 -12.66 18.47 -20.82
C HIS A 360 -13.02 19.57 -21.80
N PHE A 361 -12.08 20.00 -22.64
CA PHE A 361 -12.31 21.06 -23.61
C PHE A 361 -11.30 20.96 -24.76
N SER A 362 -11.58 21.69 -25.85
CA SER A 362 -10.67 21.75 -27.00
C SER A 362 -10.20 23.17 -27.24
N THR A 363 -8.91 23.35 -27.50
CA THR A 363 -8.32 24.65 -27.89
C THR A 363 -7.37 24.47 -29.07
N GLY A 364 -7.52 25.27 -30.12
CA GLY A 364 -6.60 25.25 -31.26
C GLY A 364 -6.57 23.91 -32.01
N GLY A 365 -7.57 23.05 -31.85
CA GLY A 365 -7.63 21.72 -32.43
C GLY A 365 -7.01 20.62 -31.56
N PHE A 366 -6.62 20.91 -30.32
CA PHE A 366 -6.13 19.96 -29.34
C PHE A 366 -7.19 19.70 -28.27
N ASP A 367 -7.37 18.44 -27.86
CA ASP A 367 -8.26 18.07 -26.78
C ASP A 367 -7.49 17.99 -25.46
N HIS A 368 -8.08 18.59 -24.42
CA HIS A 368 -7.52 18.73 -23.09
C HIS A 368 -8.34 17.98 -22.06
N THR A 369 -7.65 17.28 -21.15
CA THR A 369 -8.19 16.83 -19.87
C THR A 369 -7.39 17.53 -18.78
N LEU A 370 -7.93 18.66 -18.31
CA LEU A 370 -7.32 19.50 -17.28
C LEU A 370 -7.79 19.03 -15.90
N LEU A 371 -6.84 18.82 -14.98
CA LEU A 371 -7.08 18.61 -13.57
C LEU A 371 -6.37 19.70 -12.77
N THR A 372 -7.08 20.39 -11.90
CA THR A 372 -6.49 21.29 -10.90
C THR A 372 -7.07 21.00 -9.53
N GLY A 373 -6.30 21.25 -8.48
CA GLY A 373 -6.78 20.99 -7.14
C GLY A 373 -5.95 21.65 -6.05
N ILE A 374 -6.54 21.64 -4.87
CA ILE A 374 -5.91 22.08 -3.61
C ILE A 374 -6.06 20.98 -2.57
N GLU A 375 -5.11 20.95 -1.64
CA GLU A 375 -5.07 19.95 -0.56
C GLU A 375 -4.55 20.61 0.73
N TYR A 376 -5.15 20.20 1.84
CA TYR A 376 -4.68 20.49 3.18
C TYR A 376 -4.58 19.17 3.97
N GLU A 377 -3.44 18.94 4.62
CA GLU A 377 -3.22 17.81 5.52
C GLU A 377 -2.68 18.31 6.85
N ASP A 378 -3.17 17.74 7.96
CA ASP A 378 -2.70 17.98 9.33
C ASP A 378 -2.47 16.64 10.01
N TYR A 379 -1.20 16.23 10.10
CA TYR A 379 -0.76 14.97 10.65
C TYR A 379 -0.07 15.15 12.00
N ASP A 380 -0.59 14.49 13.03
CA ASP A 380 -0.02 14.41 14.37
C ASP A 380 0.48 12.98 14.65
N TYR A 381 1.68 12.86 15.20
CA TYR A 381 2.24 11.59 15.65
C TYR A 381 2.92 11.74 17.01
N LYS A 382 2.63 10.80 17.93
CA LYS A 382 3.24 10.73 19.25
C LYS A 382 3.84 9.36 19.48
N SER A 383 5.07 9.32 20.02
CA SER A 383 5.80 8.10 20.26
C SER A 383 6.43 8.10 21.65
N ILE A 384 6.05 7.10 22.46
CA ILE A 384 6.69 6.84 23.76
C ILE A 384 7.20 5.40 23.75
N ILE A 385 8.51 5.23 23.96
CA ILE A 385 9.13 3.92 24.12
C ILE A 385 9.95 3.91 25.41
N ARG A 386 9.62 2.97 26.29
CA ARG A 386 10.39 2.68 27.49
C ARG A 386 11.08 1.35 27.31
N ARG A 387 12.32 1.25 27.77
CA ARG A 387 13.12 0.02 27.64
C ARG A 387 13.79 -0.35 28.97
N SER A 388 13.98 -1.64 29.17
CA SER A 388 14.96 -2.12 30.12
C SER A 388 16.37 -1.75 29.66
N SER A 389 17.30 -1.61 30.57
CA SER A 389 18.72 -1.40 30.26
C SER A 389 19.52 -2.59 30.74
N GLY A 390 20.61 -2.90 30.04
CA GLY A 390 21.50 -3.97 30.42
C GLY A 390 22.41 -4.43 29.28
N ALA A 391 23.46 -5.16 29.65
CA ALA A 391 24.29 -5.85 28.67
C ALA A 391 23.49 -6.98 27.95
N VAL A 392 24.06 -7.53 26.90
CA VAL A 392 23.48 -8.69 26.17
C VAL A 392 23.17 -9.85 27.14
N SER A 393 23.99 -10.05 28.16
CA SER A 393 23.80 -11.08 29.18
C SER A 393 22.72 -10.79 30.23
N ALA A 394 22.12 -9.60 30.24
CA ALA A 394 21.15 -9.23 31.29
C ALA A 394 19.79 -9.90 31.10
N TYR A 395 19.40 -10.17 29.86
CA TYR A 395 18.15 -10.85 29.52
C TYR A 395 18.35 -11.73 28.27
N PRO A 396 19.16 -12.81 28.42
CA PRO A 396 19.58 -13.64 27.28
C PRO A 396 18.55 -14.70 26.92
N ILE A 397 18.62 -15.17 25.67
CA ILE A 397 17.96 -16.38 25.21
C ILE A 397 18.90 -17.13 24.26
N ASP A 398 18.88 -18.45 24.30
CA ASP A 398 19.62 -19.28 23.35
C ASP A 398 18.83 -19.34 22.02
N ILE A 399 19.51 -19.14 20.88
CA ILE A 399 18.85 -19.10 19.57
C ILE A 399 18.47 -20.49 19.05
N PHE A 400 19.05 -21.58 19.59
CA PHE A 400 18.78 -22.96 19.19
C PHE A 400 17.95 -23.75 20.20
N ASP A 401 17.99 -23.35 21.48
CA ASP A 401 17.24 -24.00 22.55
C ASP A 401 16.66 -22.93 23.49
N PRO A 402 15.60 -22.21 23.04
CA PRO A 402 15.06 -21.09 23.77
C PRO A 402 14.37 -21.52 25.07
N VAL A 403 14.85 -21.04 26.21
CA VAL A 403 14.23 -21.23 27.51
C VAL A 403 13.42 -19.99 27.88
N TYR A 404 12.11 -20.15 27.95
CA TYR A 404 11.16 -19.09 28.29
C TYR A 404 10.88 -18.99 29.80
N GLY A 405 10.16 -17.91 30.19
CA GLY A 405 9.71 -17.71 31.56
C GLY A 405 10.75 -17.03 32.45
N GLN A 406 11.73 -16.38 31.87
CA GLN A 406 12.71 -15.60 32.66
C GLN A 406 12.06 -14.35 33.27
N PRO A 407 12.44 -13.92 34.48
CA PRO A 407 11.94 -12.69 35.08
C PRO A 407 12.21 -11.48 34.18
N ARG A 408 11.17 -10.72 33.85
CA ARG A 408 11.30 -9.53 33.03
C ARG A 408 12.11 -8.44 33.73
N PRO A 409 13.11 -7.85 33.06
CA PRO A 409 13.83 -6.71 33.63
C PRO A 409 12.93 -5.49 33.75
N ALA A 410 13.20 -4.61 34.71
CA ALA A 410 12.42 -3.38 34.88
C ALA A 410 12.64 -2.40 33.71
N LEU A 411 11.62 -1.64 33.37
CA LEU A 411 11.67 -0.53 32.38
C LEU A 411 12.39 0.67 33.05
N THR A 412 13.66 0.81 32.83
CA THR A 412 14.51 1.80 33.52
C THR A 412 14.79 3.06 32.71
N ARG A 413 14.52 3.05 31.41
CA ARG A 413 14.87 4.16 30.50
C ARG A 413 13.75 4.45 29.52
N THR A 414 13.37 5.72 29.39
CA THR A 414 12.61 6.21 28.26
C THR A 414 13.58 6.52 27.13
N THR A 415 13.45 5.82 26.01
CA THR A 415 14.35 5.96 24.85
C THR A 415 13.75 6.82 23.76
N THR A 416 12.43 6.97 23.74
CA THR A 416 11.69 7.80 22.82
C THR A 416 10.56 8.48 23.59
N ASN A 417 10.39 9.76 23.39
CA ASN A 417 9.26 10.55 23.89
C ASN A 417 9.10 11.77 22.97
N ASP A 418 8.61 11.50 21.78
CA ASP A 418 8.58 12.47 20.69
C ASP A 418 7.14 12.77 20.27
N GLN A 419 6.93 14.00 19.83
CA GLN A 419 5.71 14.41 19.13
C GLN A 419 6.12 15.12 17.84
N GLU A 420 5.48 14.74 16.75
CA GLU A 420 5.60 15.40 15.44
C GLU A 420 4.25 15.93 15.01
N ASN A 421 4.21 17.16 14.46
CA ASN A 421 3.09 17.69 13.73
C ASN A 421 3.57 18.14 12.36
N LEU A 422 2.90 17.71 11.32
CA LEU A 422 3.22 18.07 9.95
C LEU A 422 1.95 18.58 9.26
N LYS A 423 1.94 19.89 8.94
CA LYS A 423 0.89 20.55 8.16
C LYS A 423 1.34 20.77 6.75
N THR A 424 0.49 20.43 5.81
CA THR A 424 0.75 20.55 4.38
C THR A 424 -0.34 21.37 3.71
N TYR A 425 0.07 22.32 2.88
CA TYR A 425 -0.79 23.12 2.00
C TYR A 425 -0.30 22.94 0.59
N ALA A 426 -1.15 22.48 -0.31
CA ALA A 426 -0.75 22.22 -1.67
C ALA A 426 -1.76 22.74 -2.69
N ALA A 427 -1.23 23.07 -3.87
CA ALA A 427 -2.00 23.33 -5.07
C ALA A 427 -1.31 22.65 -6.25
N PHE A 428 -2.08 22.06 -7.14
CA PHE A 428 -1.55 21.38 -8.32
C PHE A 428 -2.40 21.62 -9.55
N VAL A 429 -1.74 21.49 -10.70
CA VAL A 429 -2.37 21.52 -12.01
C VAL A 429 -1.71 20.45 -12.88
N GLN A 430 -2.51 19.76 -13.66
CA GLN A 430 -2.08 18.80 -14.64
C GLN A 430 -2.98 18.88 -15.87
N ASP A 431 -2.37 18.79 -17.05
CA ASP A 431 -3.09 18.76 -18.32
C ASP A 431 -2.62 17.54 -19.14
N GLN A 432 -3.58 16.78 -19.63
CA GLN A 432 -3.40 15.73 -20.63
C GLN A 432 -3.89 16.28 -21.97
N VAL A 433 -2.96 16.48 -22.89
CA VAL A 433 -3.24 17.10 -24.18
C VAL A 433 -3.11 16.06 -25.29
N THR A 434 -4.18 15.83 -26.03
CA THR A 434 -4.16 15.06 -27.28
C THR A 434 -3.72 15.98 -28.42
N LEU A 435 -2.42 15.92 -28.78
CA LEU A 435 -1.86 16.74 -29.86
C LEU A 435 -2.21 16.22 -31.25
N THR A 436 -2.31 14.90 -31.37
CA THR A 436 -2.77 14.20 -32.58
C THR A 436 -3.50 12.93 -32.16
N GLU A 437 -4.17 12.25 -33.07
CA GLU A 437 -4.79 10.95 -32.80
C GLU A 437 -3.83 9.92 -32.17
N ARG A 438 -2.50 10.12 -32.34
CA ARG A 438 -1.46 9.18 -31.88
C ARG A 438 -0.56 9.73 -30.81
N LEU A 439 -0.50 11.05 -30.61
CA LEU A 439 0.44 11.68 -29.69
C LEU A 439 -0.29 12.40 -28.59
N LYS A 440 -0.05 11.98 -27.36
CA LYS A 440 -0.57 12.63 -26.16
C LYS A 440 0.58 13.09 -25.26
N VAL A 441 0.38 14.20 -24.58
CA VAL A 441 1.32 14.82 -23.64
C VAL A 441 0.62 14.96 -22.31
N LEU A 442 1.28 14.56 -21.24
CA LEU A 442 0.88 14.82 -19.86
C LEU A 442 1.89 15.79 -19.27
N ALA A 443 1.44 16.94 -18.78
CA ALA A 443 2.28 17.88 -18.04
C ALA A 443 1.58 18.27 -16.73
N GLY A 444 2.32 18.28 -15.63
CA GLY A 444 1.77 18.66 -14.33
C GLY A 444 2.81 19.24 -13.41
N VAL A 445 2.34 20.01 -12.45
CA VAL A 445 3.17 20.58 -11.38
C VAL A 445 2.34 20.70 -10.10
N ARG A 446 2.95 20.41 -8.97
CA ARG A 446 2.44 20.65 -7.62
C ARG A 446 3.37 21.60 -6.90
N PHE A 447 2.77 22.57 -6.26
CA PHE A 447 3.40 23.46 -5.28
C PHE A 447 2.92 23.03 -3.91
N GLU A 448 3.84 22.82 -3.00
CA GLU A 448 3.53 22.39 -1.64
C GLU A 448 4.36 23.18 -0.65
N ARG A 449 3.71 23.68 0.39
CA ARG A 449 4.34 24.22 1.59
C ARG A 449 4.03 23.30 2.74
N PHE A 450 5.04 22.90 3.49
CA PHE A 450 4.86 22.12 4.71
C PHE A 450 5.51 22.82 5.90
N GLU A 451 4.87 22.68 7.06
CA GLU A 451 5.31 23.15 8.35
C GLU A 451 5.48 21.90 9.23
N HIS A 452 6.67 21.71 9.78
CA HIS A 452 7.04 20.51 10.51
C HIS A 452 7.56 20.88 11.89
N ASP A 453 6.80 20.56 12.92
CA ASP A 453 7.15 20.69 14.32
C ASP A 453 7.58 19.33 14.88
N TYR A 454 8.73 19.30 15.50
CA TYR A 454 9.27 18.12 16.16
C TYR A 454 9.62 18.45 17.60
N ASP A 455 8.96 17.84 18.56
CA ASP A 455 9.21 17.96 19.98
C ASP A 455 9.83 16.68 20.53
N ASN A 456 11.04 16.79 21.04
CA ASN A 456 11.72 15.71 21.76
C ASN A 456 11.68 16.01 23.26
N ASN A 457 10.81 15.29 23.96
CA ASN A 457 10.56 15.46 25.41
C ASN A 457 11.51 14.62 26.29
N LEU A 458 12.59 14.11 25.74
CA LEU A 458 13.66 13.47 26.53
C LEU A 458 14.52 14.52 27.21
N VAL A 459 15.18 14.13 28.31
CA VAL A 459 16.23 14.96 28.93
C VAL A 459 17.32 15.19 27.89
N ASN A 460 17.63 16.44 27.59
CA ASN A 460 18.53 16.87 26.51
C ASN A 460 18.02 16.57 25.10
N GLY A 461 16.71 16.35 24.92
CA GLY A 461 16.08 16.27 23.61
C GLY A 461 16.18 17.59 22.85
N VAL A 462 16.25 17.52 21.53
CA VAL A 462 16.29 18.69 20.65
C VAL A 462 14.95 18.79 19.95
N SER A 463 14.24 19.90 20.21
CA SER A 463 12.99 20.26 19.51
C SER A 463 13.28 21.33 18.47
N TRP A 464 12.51 21.32 17.40
CA TRP A 464 12.66 22.31 16.31
C TRP A 464 11.35 22.49 15.54
N THR A 465 11.21 23.63 14.93
CA THR A 465 10.16 23.95 13.95
C THR A 465 10.84 24.29 12.63
N ASN A 466 10.38 23.73 11.54
CA ASN A 466 10.86 24.02 10.19
C ASN A 466 9.69 24.24 9.25
N SER A 467 9.87 25.11 8.26
CA SER A 467 8.94 25.23 7.14
C SER A 467 9.73 25.25 5.84
N ASP A 468 9.24 24.52 4.86
CA ASP A 468 9.91 24.44 3.56
C ASP A 468 8.85 24.35 2.44
N ASN A 469 9.30 24.53 1.20
CA ASN A 469 8.46 24.48 0.02
C ASN A 469 9.03 23.45 -0.94
N ALA A 470 8.14 22.73 -1.60
CA ALA A 470 8.49 21.76 -2.64
C ALA A 470 7.76 22.09 -3.94
N VAL A 471 8.46 21.89 -5.05
CA VAL A 471 7.88 21.95 -6.40
C VAL A 471 8.18 20.66 -7.11
N THR A 472 7.13 19.90 -7.44
CA THR A 472 7.23 18.57 -8.04
C THR A 472 6.59 18.55 -9.43
N PRO A 473 7.37 18.88 -10.49
CA PRO A 473 6.90 18.75 -11.86
C PRO A 473 6.92 17.30 -12.33
N ARG A 474 6.03 17.01 -13.28
CA ARG A 474 6.05 15.80 -14.11
C ARG A 474 5.79 16.15 -15.57
N LEU A 475 6.37 15.36 -16.47
CA LEU A 475 6.17 15.44 -17.90
C LEU A 475 6.20 14.03 -18.48
N GLY A 476 5.19 13.69 -19.27
CA GLY A 476 5.08 12.42 -19.96
C GLY A 476 4.63 12.60 -21.40
N LEU A 477 5.13 11.74 -22.26
CA LEU A 477 4.75 11.66 -23.66
C LEU A 477 4.36 10.22 -23.96
N ILE A 478 3.29 10.01 -24.71
CA ILE A 478 2.91 8.69 -25.21
C ILE A 478 2.53 8.78 -26.67
N TYR A 479 3.03 7.83 -27.46
CA TYR A 479 2.81 7.78 -28.89
C TYR A 479 2.34 6.40 -29.31
N ASP A 480 1.18 6.33 -29.94
CA ASP A 480 0.58 5.12 -30.49
C ASP A 480 1.26 4.74 -31.81
N LEU A 481 2.17 3.75 -31.77
CA LEU A 481 2.79 3.16 -32.96
C LEU A 481 1.76 2.44 -33.81
N THR A 482 0.84 1.72 -33.14
CA THR A 482 -0.32 1.03 -33.70
C THR A 482 -1.50 1.19 -32.74
N PRO A 483 -2.74 0.81 -33.12
CA PRO A 483 -3.88 0.85 -32.20
C PRO A 483 -3.73 -0.03 -30.94
N THR A 484 -2.71 -0.88 -30.87
CA THR A 484 -2.47 -1.83 -29.77
C THR A 484 -1.08 -1.68 -29.14
N VAL A 485 -0.18 -0.88 -29.74
CA VAL A 485 1.18 -0.69 -29.22
C VAL A 485 1.47 0.80 -29.08
N ALA A 486 1.77 1.22 -27.88
CA ALA A 486 2.22 2.58 -27.57
C ALA A 486 3.63 2.56 -26.99
N ILE A 487 4.42 3.58 -27.28
CA ILE A 487 5.68 3.88 -26.62
C ILE A 487 5.52 5.15 -25.79
N TYR A 488 6.18 5.21 -24.65
CA TYR A 488 6.10 6.39 -23.80
C TYR A 488 7.47 6.74 -23.18
N ALA A 489 7.58 7.97 -22.76
CA ALA A 489 8.69 8.46 -21.94
C ALA A 489 8.16 9.43 -20.90
N ASP A 490 8.68 9.36 -19.69
CA ASP A 490 8.33 10.31 -18.63
C ASP A 490 9.52 10.71 -17.76
N THR A 491 9.33 11.85 -17.07
CA THR A 491 10.20 12.31 -16.01
C THR A 491 9.35 12.95 -14.91
N ALA A 492 9.69 12.64 -13.67
CA ALA A 492 9.00 13.20 -12.49
C ALA A 492 9.98 13.45 -11.35
N ARG A 493 9.57 14.34 -10.43
CA ARG A 493 10.29 14.59 -9.17
C ARG A 493 9.45 14.14 -7.99
N SER A 494 10.14 13.77 -6.89
CA SER A 494 9.53 13.53 -5.59
C SER A 494 10.28 14.28 -4.50
N PHE A 495 9.63 14.44 -3.36
CA PHE A 495 10.27 14.89 -2.13
C PHE A 495 9.64 14.16 -0.94
N LYS A 496 10.41 14.09 0.17
CA LYS A 496 9.93 13.53 1.43
C LYS A 496 10.62 14.25 2.59
N PRO A 497 9.88 14.87 3.52
CA PRO A 497 10.47 15.46 4.72
C PRO A 497 11.25 14.40 5.52
N ASN A 498 12.41 14.78 6.04
CA ASN A 498 13.21 13.97 6.93
C ASN A 498 12.83 14.27 8.39
N SER A 499 12.70 13.24 9.23
CA SER A 499 12.44 13.36 10.68
C SER A 499 13.71 13.25 11.49
N GLY A 500 13.65 13.69 12.78
CA GLY A 500 14.76 13.69 13.71
C GLY A 500 15.51 15.03 13.78
N ALA A 501 16.60 15.09 14.51
CA ALA A 501 17.36 16.31 14.72
C ALA A 501 18.84 16.17 14.35
N SER A 502 19.42 17.24 13.80
CA SER A 502 20.85 17.33 13.55
C SER A 502 21.63 17.65 14.82
N ARG A 503 22.96 17.42 14.83
CA ARG A 503 23.86 17.76 15.94
C ARG A 503 23.85 19.26 16.29
N THR A 504 23.61 20.13 15.31
CA THR A 504 23.56 21.58 15.49
C THR A 504 22.19 22.08 15.93
N GLY A 505 21.22 21.19 16.10
CA GLY A 505 19.80 21.52 16.30
C GLY A 505 19.10 21.83 14.97
N GLY A 506 17.78 21.69 14.95
CA GLY A 506 16.95 21.91 13.76
C GLY A 506 16.76 20.66 12.91
N GLY A 507 15.81 20.74 12.00
CA GLY A 507 15.46 19.67 11.06
C GLY A 507 16.43 19.55 9.89
N PHE A 508 16.13 18.61 9.02
CA PHE A 508 16.91 18.31 7.83
C PHE A 508 16.23 18.84 6.58
N LYS A 509 17.02 19.04 5.52
CA LYS A 509 16.44 19.19 4.18
C LYS A 509 15.65 17.95 3.81
N PRO A 510 14.52 18.06 3.09
CA PRO A 510 13.79 16.91 2.61
C PRO A 510 14.65 16.07 1.64
N GLU A 511 14.38 14.78 1.59
CA GLU A 511 14.85 13.94 0.49
C GLU A 511 14.22 14.41 -0.80
N GLU A 512 14.99 14.38 -1.89
CA GLU A 512 14.54 14.72 -3.23
C GLU A 512 14.82 13.57 -4.17
N GLY A 513 13.80 13.16 -4.94
CA GLY A 513 13.90 12.15 -5.97
C GLY A 513 13.73 12.73 -7.37
N LYS A 514 14.40 12.12 -8.35
CA LYS A 514 14.24 12.39 -9.78
C LYS A 514 14.24 11.11 -10.56
N SER A 515 13.26 10.94 -11.46
CA SER A 515 13.17 9.76 -12.32
C SER A 515 13.13 10.11 -13.79
N TYR A 516 13.61 9.16 -14.59
CA TYR A 516 13.45 9.08 -16.03
C TYR A 516 13.02 7.66 -16.38
N GLU A 517 12.04 7.54 -17.24
CA GLU A 517 11.50 6.28 -17.70
C GLU A 517 11.21 6.31 -19.19
N VAL A 518 11.43 5.18 -19.85
CA VAL A 518 11.00 4.92 -21.24
C VAL A 518 10.40 3.54 -21.28
N GLY A 519 9.21 3.39 -21.88
CA GLY A 519 8.53 2.12 -21.91
C GLY A 519 7.67 1.88 -23.13
N VAL A 520 7.12 0.68 -23.16
CA VAL A 520 6.22 0.17 -24.21
C VAL A 520 5.00 -0.43 -23.54
N LYS A 521 3.82 -0.09 -24.03
CA LYS A 521 2.54 -0.71 -23.66
C LYS A 521 1.98 -1.46 -24.86
N TRP A 522 1.69 -2.73 -24.67
CA TRP A 522 1.15 -3.59 -25.71
C TRP A 522 -0.11 -4.29 -25.27
N GLN A 523 -1.19 -4.09 -26.01
CA GLN A 523 -2.46 -4.81 -25.89
C GLN A 523 -2.43 -6.00 -26.85
N ALA A 524 -1.97 -7.15 -26.37
CA ALA A 524 -1.82 -8.37 -27.16
C ALA A 524 -3.12 -9.20 -27.18
N LEU A 525 -3.18 -10.20 -28.06
CA LEU A 525 -4.26 -11.20 -28.15
C LEU A 525 -5.66 -10.52 -28.25
N ASP A 526 -5.86 -9.71 -29.27
CA ASP A 526 -7.11 -8.95 -29.49
C ASP A 526 -7.51 -8.14 -28.23
N ARG A 527 -6.51 -7.51 -27.60
CA ARG A 527 -6.65 -6.72 -26.38
C ARG A 527 -7.06 -7.50 -25.13
N GLN A 528 -6.90 -8.83 -25.12
CA GLN A 528 -7.18 -9.66 -23.93
C GLN A 528 -6.01 -9.67 -22.95
N LEU A 529 -4.80 -9.38 -23.40
CA LEU A 529 -3.58 -9.39 -22.60
C LEU A 529 -2.91 -8.02 -22.66
N SER A 530 -2.59 -7.45 -21.50
CA SER A 530 -1.78 -6.23 -21.37
C SER A 530 -0.35 -6.60 -21.02
N VAL A 531 0.61 -6.00 -21.74
CA VAL A 531 2.05 -6.09 -21.48
C VAL A 531 2.59 -4.67 -21.35
N ASP A 532 3.29 -4.40 -20.24
CA ASP A 532 3.97 -3.14 -19.96
C ASP A 532 5.45 -3.44 -19.68
N ALA A 533 6.36 -2.81 -20.43
CA ALA A 533 7.80 -2.96 -20.24
C ALA A 533 8.47 -1.59 -20.18
N ALA A 534 9.32 -1.37 -19.19
CA ALA A 534 9.98 -0.09 -18.98
C ALA A 534 11.44 -0.24 -18.56
N VAL A 535 12.28 0.69 -18.99
CA VAL A 535 13.62 0.95 -18.45
C VAL A 535 13.61 2.29 -17.72
N TYR A 536 14.30 2.34 -16.59
CA TYR A 536 14.27 3.54 -15.73
C TYR A 536 15.61 3.85 -15.08
N GLN A 537 15.77 5.10 -14.68
CA GLN A 537 16.79 5.57 -13.75
C GLN A 537 16.14 6.50 -12.72
N ILE A 538 16.42 6.26 -11.45
CA ILE A 538 15.94 7.08 -10.32
C ILE A 538 17.16 7.44 -9.46
N GLU A 539 17.25 8.72 -9.09
CA GLU A 539 18.25 9.27 -8.17
C GLU A 539 17.53 9.87 -6.96
N LYS A 540 18.02 9.61 -5.76
CA LYS A 540 17.51 10.20 -4.51
C LYS A 540 18.65 10.84 -3.73
N ARG A 541 18.48 12.08 -3.31
CA ARG A 541 19.45 12.92 -2.61
C ARG A 541 18.93 13.32 -1.24
N ASN A 542 19.82 13.91 -0.42
CA ASN A 542 19.54 14.32 0.96
C ASN A 542 19.11 13.14 1.84
N VAL A 543 19.52 11.92 1.52
CA VAL A 543 19.30 10.75 2.34
C VAL A 543 20.08 10.92 3.65
N LEU A 544 19.43 10.61 4.79
CA LEU A 544 20.11 10.70 6.09
C LEU A 544 21.24 9.68 6.18
N THR A 545 22.42 10.17 6.51
CA THR A 545 23.62 9.37 6.80
C THR A 545 24.23 9.83 8.12
N THR A 546 25.12 9.02 8.67
CA THR A 546 25.79 9.32 9.94
C THR A 546 26.57 10.63 9.89
N ASP A 547 26.43 11.48 10.93
CA ASP A 547 27.23 12.69 11.10
C ASP A 547 28.73 12.30 11.30
N PRO A 548 29.66 12.83 10.46
CA PRO A 548 31.07 12.45 10.53
C PRO A 548 31.78 12.97 11.79
N VAL A 549 31.18 13.88 12.54
CA VAL A 549 31.74 14.46 13.77
C VAL A 549 31.22 13.74 15.02
N ASP A 550 29.93 13.38 15.03
CA ASP A 550 29.28 12.66 16.12
C ASP A 550 28.30 11.64 15.57
N SER A 551 28.68 10.37 15.62
CA SER A 551 27.91 9.25 15.07
C SER A 551 26.56 8.98 15.75
N THR A 552 26.22 9.72 16.81
CA THR A 552 24.88 9.68 17.43
C THR A 552 23.85 10.53 16.69
N PHE A 553 24.30 11.37 15.78
CA PHE A 553 23.48 12.23 14.94
C PHE A 553 23.54 11.82 13.47
N SER A 554 22.67 12.42 12.68
CA SER A 554 22.62 12.27 11.23
C SER A 554 22.82 13.61 10.50
N VAL A 555 23.16 13.52 9.23
CA VAL A 555 23.18 14.65 8.29
C VAL A 555 22.49 14.24 6.98
N ALA A 556 21.83 15.16 6.30
CA ALA A 556 21.18 14.93 5.01
C ALA A 556 22.20 15.09 3.86
N ALA A 557 23.10 14.13 3.70
CA ALA A 557 24.22 14.18 2.76
C ALA A 557 24.37 12.93 1.88
N GLY A 558 23.51 11.91 2.07
CA GLY A 558 23.55 10.67 1.31
C GLY A 558 22.89 10.82 -0.06
N GLU A 559 23.39 10.04 -1.03
CA GLU A 559 22.77 9.88 -2.34
C GLU A 559 22.71 8.41 -2.71
N VAL A 560 21.61 8.00 -3.35
CA VAL A 560 21.39 6.65 -3.86
C VAL A 560 20.84 6.70 -5.28
N ARG A 561 21.18 5.70 -6.09
CA ARG A 561 20.72 5.57 -7.46
C ARG A 561 20.18 4.18 -7.70
N SER A 562 19.07 4.09 -8.43
CA SER A 562 18.52 2.84 -8.93
C SER A 562 18.33 2.91 -10.44
N ARG A 563 18.72 1.86 -11.13
CA ARG A 563 18.49 1.63 -12.56
C ARG A 563 17.91 0.26 -12.76
N GLY A 564 17.05 0.11 -13.75
CA GLY A 564 16.45 -1.20 -13.94
C GLY A 564 15.56 -1.32 -15.14
N PHE A 565 14.96 -2.49 -15.20
CA PHE A 565 13.99 -2.90 -16.20
C PHE A 565 12.82 -3.59 -15.50
N ASP A 566 11.59 -3.22 -15.85
CA ASP A 566 10.37 -3.87 -15.41
C ASP A 566 9.61 -4.45 -16.61
N LEU A 567 9.05 -5.64 -16.44
CA LEU A 567 8.09 -6.26 -17.34
C LEU A 567 6.88 -6.71 -16.53
N ASN A 568 5.69 -6.31 -16.95
CA ASN A 568 4.43 -6.70 -16.33
C ASN A 568 3.48 -7.25 -17.38
N VAL A 569 2.74 -8.30 -17.02
CA VAL A 569 1.77 -8.96 -17.88
C VAL A 569 0.52 -9.24 -17.07
N ALA A 570 -0.67 -8.92 -17.59
CA ALA A 570 -1.96 -9.25 -16.96
C ALA A 570 -3.04 -9.42 -18.01
N GLY A 571 -3.90 -10.42 -17.84
CA GLY A 571 -5.05 -10.67 -18.71
C GLY A 571 -5.30 -12.12 -19.02
N ASN A 572 -5.95 -12.36 -20.15
CA ASN A 572 -6.35 -13.69 -20.59
C ASN A 572 -5.51 -14.14 -21.79
N LEU A 573 -5.03 -15.38 -21.75
CA LEU A 573 -4.43 -16.06 -22.90
C LEU A 573 -5.52 -16.69 -23.78
N THR A 574 -6.54 -17.24 -23.14
CA THR A 574 -7.81 -17.69 -23.73
C THR A 574 -8.94 -17.30 -22.77
N PRO A 575 -10.22 -17.42 -23.12
CA PRO A 575 -11.31 -17.16 -22.18
C PRO A 575 -11.23 -17.94 -20.87
N GLU A 576 -10.64 -19.13 -20.90
CA GLU A 576 -10.48 -20.04 -19.74
C GLU A 576 -9.19 -19.81 -18.97
N TRP A 577 -8.17 -19.21 -19.62
CA TRP A 577 -6.81 -19.14 -19.08
C TRP A 577 -6.38 -17.69 -18.84
N ARG A 578 -6.32 -17.31 -17.59
CA ARG A 578 -5.89 -15.97 -17.13
C ARG A 578 -4.54 -16.01 -16.41
N MET A 579 -3.80 -14.90 -16.52
CA MET A 579 -2.49 -14.76 -15.90
C MET A 579 -2.21 -13.34 -15.44
N ILE A 580 -1.40 -13.22 -14.37
CA ILE A 580 -0.78 -11.98 -13.93
C ILE A 580 0.63 -12.27 -13.44
N GLY A 581 1.58 -11.38 -13.71
CA GLY A 581 2.93 -11.52 -13.23
C GLY A 581 3.88 -10.50 -13.81
N GLY A 582 5.15 -10.67 -13.52
CA GLY A 582 6.18 -9.80 -14.06
C GLY A 582 7.58 -10.22 -13.68
N TYR A 583 8.52 -9.52 -14.28
CA TYR A 583 9.95 -9.63 -14.02
C TYR A 583 10.52 -8.24 -13.77
N ALA A 584 11.43 -8.13 -12.82
CA ALA A 584 12.19 -6.91 -12.59
C ALA A 584 13.68 -7.20 -12.44
N TYR A 585 14.50 -6.38 -13.10
CA TYR A 585 15.92 -6.25 -12.85
C TYR A 585 16.18 -4.90 -12.18
N VAL A 586 16.88 -4.89 -11.03
CA VAL A 586 17.14 -3.69 -10.24
C VAL A 586 18.61 -3.62 -9.84
N ASP A 587 19.30 -2.55 -10.25
CA ASP A 587 20.64 -2.20 -9.79
C ASP A 587 20.56 -0.92 -8.95
N ALA A 588 20.43 -1.11 -7.62
CA ALA A 588 20.25 -0.04 -6.64
C ALA A 588 21.45 0.03 -5.71
N GLU A 589 22.12 1.19 -5.67
CA GLU A 589 23.38 1.39 -4.96
C GLU A 589 23.47 2.76 -4.29
N VAL A 590 24.24 2.82 -3.24
CA VAL A 590 24.71 4.07 -2.61
C VAL A 590 25.73 4.72 -3.55
N THR A 591 25.53 5.98 -3.92
CA THR A 591 26.47 6.77 -4.71
C THR A 591 27.31 7.70 -3.84
N GLN A 592 26.72 8.20 -2.73
CA GLN A 592 27.39 9.02 -1.73
C GLN A 592 26.87 8.69 -0.33
N ASP A 593 27.77 8.51 0.63
CA ASP A 593 27.47 8.30 2.04
C ASP A 593 28.72 8.56 2.89
N ASN A 594 28.55 8.92 4.18
CA ASN A 594 29.65 9.17 5.10
C ASN A 594 30.28 7.90 5.69
N VAL A 595 29.59 6.77 5.64
CA VAL A 595 29.99 5.48 6.23
C VAL A 595 30.10 4.39 5.18
N LEU A 596 29.10 4.31 4.31
CA LEU A 596 29.01 3.29 3.28
C LEU A 596 29.83 3.70 2.05
N LYS A 597 30.49 2.73 1.41
CA LYS A 597 31.23 2.96 0.18
C LYS A 597 30.27 3.12 -1.00
N SER A 598 30.61 3.99 -1.95
CA SER A 598 29.94 4.03 -3.25
C SER A 598 29.95 2.65 -3.91
N GLY A 599 28.83 2.25 -4.51
CA GLY A 599 28.59 0.91 -5.04
C GLY A 599 28.05 -0.09 -4.02
N THR A 600 27.82 0.32 -2.75
CA THR A 600 27.14 -0.55 -1.77
C THR A 600 25.67 -0.76 -2.15
N ARG A 601 25.23 -2.02 -2.28
CA ARG A 601 23.86 -2.39 -2.58
C ARG A 601 22.92 -1.99 -1.45
N LEU A 602 21.71 -1.58 -1.81
CA LEU A 602 20.68 -1.28 -0.82
C LEU A 602 20.12 -2.57 -0.20
N VAL A 603 19.68 -2.47 1.07
CA VAL A 603 19.14 -3.59 1.85
C VAL A 603 17.77 -4.02 1.29
N ASN A 604 17.49 -5.32 1.35
CA ASN A 604 16.26 -5.97 0.88
C ASN A 604 16.02 -5.93 -0.65
N ILE A 605 16.89 -5.38 -1.45
CA ILE A 605 16.71 -5.21 -2.89
C ILE A 605 17.34 -6.39 -3.66
N PRO A 606 16.53 -7.25 -4.32
CA PRO A 606 17.04 -8.27 -5.21
C PRO A 606 17.49 -7.65 -6.55
N ARG A 607 18.48 -8.23 -7.20
CA ARG A 607 18.80 -7.85 -8.59
C ARG A 607 17.77 -8.36 -9.58
N ASN A 608 17.32 -9.59 -9.40
CA ASN A 608 16.30 -10.19 -10.23
C ASN A 608 15.14 -10.67 -9.38
N SER A 609 13.94 -10.38 -9.80
CA SER A 609 12.73 -10.95 -9.23
C SER A 609 11.75 -11.31 -10.34
N PHE A 610 11.02 -12.40 -10.11
CA PHE A 610 10.01 -12.89 -11.02
C PHE A 610 8.80 -13.37 -10.22
N SER A 611 7.60 -13.06 -10.69
CA SER A 611 6.37 -13.60 -10.17
C SER A 611 5.39 -13.90 -11.29
N LEU A 612 4.64 -14.99 -11.17
CA LEU A 612 3.66 -15.40 -12.16
C LEU A 612 2.56 -16.20 -11.48
N LEU A 613 1.33 -15.80 -11.66
CA LEU A 613 0.12 -16.54 -11.35
C LEU A 613 -0.59 -16.88 -12.65
N ASN A 614 -0.88 -18.16 -12.85
CA ASN A 614 -1.71 -18.67 -13.93
C ASN A 614 -2.90 -19.41 -13.35
N VAL A 615 -4.08 -19.18 -13.89
CA VAL A 615 -5.31 -19.88 -13.51
C VAL A 615 -6.05 -20.30 -14.77
N TYR A 616 -6.38 -21.61 -14.82
CA TYR A 616 -7.23 -22.19 -15.85
C TYR A 616 -8.56 -22.61 -15.23
N GLU A 617 -9.67 -22.10 -15.75
CA GLU A 617 -11.02 -22.42 -15.30
C GLU A 617 -11.79 -23.18 -16.39
N PHE A 618 -12.21 -24.39 -16.09
CA PHE A 618 -12.99 -25.22 -17.02
C PHE A 618 -14.38 -24.61 -17.22
N GLN A 619 -14.69 -24.26 -18.47
CA GLN A 619 -15.97 -23.62 -18.84
C GLN A 619 -17.04 -24.64 -19.23
N ASP A 620 -16.64 -25.87 -19.60
CA ASP A 620 -17.49 -26.91 -20.16
C ASP A 620 -17.29 -28.28 -19.51
N GLY A 621 -18.24 -29.21 -19.81
CA GLY A 621 -18.15 -30.61 -19.41
C GLY A 621 -18.33 -30.88 -17.92
N GLY A 622 -17.91 -32.04 -17.46
CA GLY A 622 -18.06 -32.48 -16.06
C GLY A 622 -17.18 -31.74 -15.05
N LEU A 623 -16.26 -30.92 -15.51
CA LEU A 623 -15.37 -30.10 -14.69
C LEU A 623 -15.72 -28.61 -14.72
N LYS A 624 -16.83 -28.24 -15.33
CA LYS A 624 -17.28 -26.84 -15.41
C LYS A 624 -17.28 -26.20 -14.01
N GLY A 625 -16.66 -25.03 -13.91
CA GLY A 625 -16.51 -24.27 -12.65
C GLY A 625 -15.31 -24.69 -11.78
N LEU A 626 -14.54 -25.73 -12.18
CA LEU A 626 -13.26 -26.04 -11.54
C LEU A 626 -12.19 -25.09 -12.09
N GLY A 627 -11.52 -24.37 -11.21
CA GLY A 627 -10.32 -23.59 -11.51
C GLY A 627 -9.08 -24.24 -10.90
N LEU A 628 -8.01 -24.29 -11.67
CA LEU A 628 -6.70 -24.75 -11.22
C LEU A 628 -5.67 -23.67 -11.47
N GLY A 629 -4.92 -23.31 -10.42
CA GLY A 629 -3.93 -22.25 -10.46
C GLY A 629 -2.53 -22.71 -10.09
N LEU A 630 -1.53 -22.08 -10.71
CA LEU A 630 -0.11 -22.23 -10.39
C LEU A 630 0.48 -20.85 -10.15
N GLY A 631 0.94 -20.62 -8.92
CA GLY A 631 1.77 -19.47 -8.56
C GLY A 631 3.25 -19.85 -8.56
N ALA A 632 4.11 -18.96 -9.06
CA ALA A 632 5.56 -19.12 -9.03
C ALA A 632 6.22 -17.81 -8.71
N LYS A 633 7.16 -17.80 -7.75
CA LYS A 633 7.95 -16.64 -7.35
C LYS A 633 9.43 -17.00 -7.31
N TYR A 634 10.27 -16.11 -7.82
CA TYR A 634 11.72 -16.16 -7.68
C TYR A 634 12.23 -14.81 -7.21
N VAL A 635 13.10 -14.81 -6.23
CA VAL A 635 13.77 -13.61 -5.71
C VAL A 635 15.25 -13.93 -5.54
N ASP A 636 16.08 -13.06 -6.06
CA ASP A 636 17.55 -13.16 -6.01
C ASP A 636 18.09 -12.93 -4.59
N GLU A 637 19.36 -13.24 -4.38
CA GLU A 637 20.08 -12.89 -3.14
C GLU A 637 19.99 -11.39 -2.85
N ARG A 638 19.77 -11.06 -1.57
CA ARG A 638 19.62 -9.66 -1.10
C ARG A 638 20.54 -9.37 0.08
N ALA A 639 21.06 -8.16 0.13
CA ALA A 639 21.71 -7.67 1.33
C ALA A 639 20.68 -7.56 2.47
N GLY A 640 20.94 -8.18 3.61
CA GLY A 640 20.16 -8.01 4.85
C GLY A 640 20.66 -6.85 5.69
N GLN A 641 21.97 -6.58 5.62
CA GLN A 641 22.63 -5.46 6.25
C GLN A 641 23.91 -5.12 5.48
N THR A 642 24.28 -3.84 5.42
CA THR A 642 25.44 -3.35 4.66
C THR A 642 26.58 -2.79 5.52
N ALA A 643 26.35 -2.60 6.83
CA ALA A 643 27.35 -2.11 7.78
C ALA A 643 28.23 -3.25 8.35
N ALA A 644 29.08 -2.94 9.31
CA ALA A 644 29.80 -3.94 10.08
C ALA A 644 28.85 -5.02 10.61
N ASN A 645 29.18 -6.29 10.44
CA ASN A 645 28.32 -7.46 10.65
C ASN A 645 27.26 -7.66 9.54
N ALA A 646 27.59 -7.29 8.32
CA ALA A 646 26.75 -7.56 7.14
C ALA A 646 26.38 -9.04 7.04
N PHE A 647 25.16 -9.29 6.61
CA PHE A 647 24.68 -10.61 6.20
C PHE A 647 23.85 -10.48 4.92
N SER A 648 23.71 -11.56 4.19
CA SER A 648 22.81 -11.67 3.05
C SER A 648 21.70 -12.67 3.32
N MET A 649 20.60 -12.51 2.62
CA MET A 649 19.52 -13.47 2.54
C MET A 649 19.62 -14.20 1.20
N ASP A 650 19.59 -15.51 1.21
CA ASP A 650 19.73 -16.34 0.03
C ASP A 650 18.59 -16.12 -0.97
N SER A 651 18.88 -16.43 -2.24
CA SER A 651 17.84 -16.49 -3.26
C SER A 651 16.85 -17.61 -2.99
N TYR A 652 15.60 -17.42 -3.39
CA TYR A 652 14.57 -18.45 -3.19
C TYR A 652 13.60 -18.58 -4.36
N LYS A 653 12.94 -19.73 -4.38
CA LYS A 653 11.82 -20.06 -5.27
C LYS A 653 10.67 -20.61 -4.43
N VAL A 654 9.47 -20.07 -4.68
CA VAL A 654 8.23 -20.54 -4.04
C VAL A 654 7.22 -20.87 -5.13
N PHE A 655 6.55 -22.00 -4.96
CA PHE A 655 5.47 -22.42 -5.84
C PHE A 655 4.21 -22.67 -5.02
N ASP A 656 3.08 -22.18 -5.54
CA ASP A 656 1.77 -22.31 -4.94
C ASP A 656 0.84 -23.07 -5.91
N LEU A 657 0.09 -24.05 -5.43
CA LEU A 657 -1.00 -24.68 -6.17
C LEU A 657 -2.32 -24.19 -5.59
N LEU A 658 -3.14 -23.65 -6.44
CA LEU A 658 -4.43 -23.07 -6.08
C LEU A 658 -5.53 -23.85 -6.78
N SER A 659 -6.64 -24.03 -6.12
CA SER A 659 -7.83 -24.59 -6.74
C SER A 659 -9.10 -24.00 -6.17
N PHE A 660 -10.08 -23.82 -7.01
CA PHE A 660 -11.43 -23.50 -6.58
C PHE A 660 -12.46 -24.27 -7.38
N TYR A 661 -13.63 -24.43 -6.81
CA TYR A 661 -14.76 -25.03 -7.50
C TYR A 661 -16.02 -24.19 -7.27
N LYS A 662 -16.53 -23.60 -8.35
CA LYS A 662 -17.83 -22.93 -8.40
C LYS A 662 -18.91 -24.00 -8.54
N VAL A 663 -19.45 -24.47 -7.42
CA VAL A 663 -20.46 -25.52 -7.37
C VAL A 663 -21.74 -25.07 -8.09
N ASN A 664 -22.08 -23.79 -7.92
CA ASN A 664 -23.15 -23.07 -8.60
C ASN A 664 -22.87 -21.55 -8.48
N GLU A 665 -23.83 -20.70 -8.86
CA GLU A 665 -23.71 -19.25 -8.78
C GLU A 665 -23.58 -18.71 -7.36
N HIS A 666 -23.98 -19.49 -6.36
CA HIS A 666 -23.98 -19.12 -4.95
C HIS A 666 -22.79 -19.67 -4.17
N LEU A 667 -22.28 -20.83 -4.50
CA LEU A 667 -21.33 -21.57 -3.67
C LEU A 667 -19.98 -21.77 -4.37
N ARG A 668 -18.92 -21.21 -3.79
CA ARG A 668 -17.53 -21.42 -4.19
C ARG A 668 -16.74 -22.09 -3.05
N LEU A 669 -15.96 -23.10 -3.37
CA LEU A 669 -15.02 -23.78 -2.50
C LEU A 669 -13.61 -23.47 -2.99
N ASN A 670 -12.67 -23.28 -2.07
CA ASN A 670 -11.24 -23.09 -2.36
C ASN A 670 -10.41 -24.11 -1.59
N LEU A 671 -9.36 -24.62 -2.24
CA LEU A 671 -8.33 -25.44 -1.62
C LEU A 671 -6.98 -25.06 -2.21
N ASP A 672 -6.11 -24.51 -1.37
CA ASP A 672 -4.82 -23.98 -1.77
C ASP A 672 -3.70 -24.69 -1.03
N LEU A 673 -2.64 -25.03 -1.74
CA LEU A 673 -1.38 -25.54 -1.19
C LEU A 673 -0.29 -24.50 -1.48
N LYS A 674 -0.01 -23.65 -0.51
CA LYS A 674 1.01 -22.59 -0.61
C LYS A 674 2.38 -23.13 -0.22
N ASN A 675 3.44 -22.62 -0.86
CA ASN A 675 4.83 -23.08 -0.69
C ASN A 675 4.94 -24.62 -0.79
N VAL A 676 4.52 -25.18 -1.92
CA VAL A 676 4.37 -26.65 -2.17
C VAL A 676 5.59 -27.44 -1.77
N PHE A 677 6.79 -26.93 -2.03
CA PHE A 677 8.07 -27.61 -1.77
C PHE A 677 8.65 -27.33 -0.39
N ASP A 678 7.90 -26.61 0.47
CA ASP A 678 8.35 -26.21 1.80
C ASP A 678 9.70 -25.48 1.78
N SER A 679 9.89 -24.62 0.79
CA SER A 679 11.09 -23.80 0.65
C SER A 679 11.31 -22.94 1.89
N HIS A 680 12.53 -22.95 2.44
CA HIS A 680 12.94 -22.04 3.49
C HIS A 680 13.46 -20.75 2.86
N TYR A 681 12.91 -19.62 3.25
CA TYR A 681 13.31 -18.32 2.71
C TYR A 681 13.02 -17.21 3.70
N ASP A 682 13.61 -16.05 3.48
CA ASP A 682 13.36 -14.83 4.25
C ASP A 682 12.65 -13.80 3.36
N GLU A 683 11.59 -13.19 3.88
CA GLU A 683 10.84 -12.14 3.16
C GLU A 683 11.60 -10.82 3.12
N GLY A 684 12.30 -10.49 4.21
CA GLY A 684 13.09 -9.26 4.33
C GLY A 684 13.90 -9.27 5.63
N ALA A 685 14.76 -8.27 5.79
CA ALA A 685 15.57 -8.05 6.98
C ALA A 685 15.29 -6.69 7.58
N PHE A 686 15.51 -6.59 8.91
CA PHE A 686 15.40 -5.36 9.66
C PHE A 686 16.56 -5.22 10.67
N GLY A 687 17.24 -4.09 10.61
CA GLY A 687 18.43 -3.85 11.45
C GLY A 687 19.56 -4.83 11.15
N ASN A 688 20.44 -5.05 12.13
CA ASN A 688 21.60 -5.93 12.00
C ASN A 688 21.41 -7.30 12.65
N VAL A 689 20.19 -7.65 13.04
CA VAL A 689 19.92 -8.83 13.88
C VAL A 689 18.84 -9.72 13.27
N TYR A 690 17.80 -9.18 12.64
CA TYR A 690 16.60 -9.92 12.26
C TYR A 690 16.40 -10.13 10.77
N ALA A 691 15.83 -11.29 10.43
CA ALA A 691 15.16 -11.53 9.17
C ALA A 691 13.75 -12.10 9.41
N TYR A 692 12.82 -11.78 8.54
CA TYR A 692 11.45 -12.30 8.59
C TYR A 692 11.37 -13.59 7.79
N PRO A 693 11.20 -14.76 8.43
CA PRO A 693 11.11 -16.02 7.70
C PRO A 693 9.78 -16.09 6.94
N GLY A 694 9.85 -16.61 5.73
CA GLY A 694 8.68 -16.93 4.93
C GLY A 694 7.89 -18.11 5.50
N ALA A 695 6.59 -18.13 5.23
CA ALA A 695 5.70 -19.19 5.70
C ALA A 695 6.10 -20.56 5.16
N PRO A 696 5.94 -21.63 5.98
CA PRO A 696 6.11 -23.02 5.53
C PRO A 696 5.06 -23.40 4.49
N ARG A 697 5.16 -24.64 3.99
CA ARG A 697 4.05 -25.24 3.25
C ARG A 697 2.78 -25.16 4.07
N THR A 698 1.74 -24.60 3.48
CA THR A 698 0.46 -24.33 4.17
C THR A 698 -0.68 -24.82 3.31
N VAL A 699 -1.58 -25.61 3.90
CA VAL A 699 -2.86 -25.98 3.30
C VAL A 699 -3.92 -25.00 3.79
N GLN A 700 -4.60 -24.33 2.87
CA GLN A 700 -5.69 -23.41 3.17
C GLN A 700 -6.98 -23.87 2.50
N MET A 701 -8.06 -23.84 3.23
CA MET A 701 -9.40 -24.14 2.72
C MET A 701 -10.30 -22.92 2.89
N GLY A 702 -11.18 -22.71 1.92
CA GLY A 702 -12.14 -21.61 1.95
C GLY A 702 -13.51 -22.06 1.43
N ILE A 703 -14.54 -21.42 1.95
CA ILE A 703 -15.91 -21.49 1.45
C ILE A 703 -16.48 -20.10 1.38
N SER A 704 -17.15 -19.79 0.30
CA SER A 704 -17.92 -18.55 0.16
C SER A 704 -19.31 -18.87 -0.39
N TYR A 705 -20.33 -18.27 0.22
CA TYR A 705 -21.72 -18.44 -0.18
C TYR A 705 -22.37 -17.06 -0.39
N THR A 706 -22.91 -16.86 -1.57
CA THR A 706 -23.60 -15.61 -1.99
C THR A 706 -25.09 -15.86 -2.07
N LEU A 707 -25.88 -15.04 -1.36
CA LEU A 707 -27.34 -15.07 -1.31
C LEU A 707 -27.94 -14.19 -2.41
#